data_f0596aa9f0723b2ac05d20d51513b1a4
#
_entry.id   f0596aa9f0723b2ac05d20d51513b1a4
#
_cell.length_a   1.000
_cell.length_b   1.000
_cell.length_c   1.000
_cell.angle_alpha   90.00
_cell.angle_beta   90.00
_cell.angle_gamma   90.00
#
_symmetry.space_group_name_H-M   'P 1'
#
loop_
_entity.id
_entity.type
_entity.pdbx_description
1 polymer ?
#
loop_
_entity_poly.entity_id
_entity_poly.type
_entity_poly.pdbx_seq_one_letter_code
_entity_poly.pdbx_strand_id
1 'polypeptide(L)'
;MNNKIIETLEFHKVRQKIEPYLLTEQGFEELRQLEPMVEVHRIQQSFDELTDIAQIFVENPYFSLAATSDIGPAMRRLELDTDLNIAELLAVKKVLEVSKSLLDFYGNLENVSLSQLDKLFEKIELFPNLQGSLQSINDAGFVEDFASEKLARIRRKIREAEDQVRQVMQDILKTKGDMLSDSILASRDGRNVLPVKNTYRNKIAGVVHDISASGSTVYIEPRAVVTLNEEISHLRAEERHELNRILQELSDMLRPHSGVIRNNAWLIGHIDFVRAKHLFARDHQAVVPKLSEKQDIALLNVRHPLIAKPVPNDLYFGSQLTAIVITGPNTGGKTIMLKTLGLTHLMAQSGLPILADKGSRVAIFKEIFADIGDEQSIEQSLSTFSSHMTHTVEILRAADQDSLILFDELGAGTDPQEGASLAMAILDDLCLRGIKTMATTHYPELKAYGIETSGIENASMEFDSNSLRPTYKFMQGVPGRSNAFEIARRLGLSDIIIQSAQSWTDTDSDVNRIIEKLESQTVESRRRLDKIREVEQENFKMNRALRKLYDELNRERENELNKARLEAKEIVDMALAESEGILKNLHAAASLKPHQIIEAKAELKKLAPEVVDLSKNKVLKKAKIQRAAKVGDDIIVTAYGQRGTLTNQLKDGRWEAQVGLIKMTLAKDEFELVKAEKAEQPKKRQVHTVKRANVRGPKARLDLRGKRYEEAMLELDEFIDQALLNNLAQVDIVHGIGTGVIREGVTKYLRRNKQVKEFGYAPQNAGGSGCTIVTFK
;
A
#
# COMPACT_ATOMS: atom_id res chain seq x y z
N MET A 1 -6.59 2.00 -26.30
CA MET A 1 -5.21 1.46 -26.26
C MET A 1 -5.13 0.17 -27.06
N ASN A 2 -4.07 -0.11 -27.80
CA ASN A 2 -3.97 -1.28 -28.69
C ASN A 2 -3.78 -2.57 -27.86
N ASN A 3 -4.52 -3.66 -28.16
CA ASN A 3 -4.38 -4.95 -27.47
C ASN A 3 -2.96 -5.54 -27.60
N LYS A 4 -2.22 -5.23 -28.67
CA LYS A 4 -0.83 -5.67 -28.85
C LYS A 4 0.08 -5.24 -27.69
N ILE A 5 -0.11 -4.03 -27.13
CA ILE A 5 0.72 -3.55 -26.02
C ILE A 5 0.46 -4.32 -24.72
N ILE A 6 -0.78 -4.75 -24.49
CA ILE A 6 -1.18 -5.56 -23.31
C ILE A 6 -0.44 -6.91 -23.32
N GLU A 7 -0.28 -7.51 -24.51
CA GLU A 7 0.47 -8.76 -24.69
C GLU A 7 1.97 -8.55 -24.61
N THR A 8 2.53 -7.55 -25.33
CA THR A 8 3.96 -7.25 -25.36
C THR A 8 4.52 -6.95 -23.96
N LEU A 9 3.78 -6.20 -23.14
CA LEU A 9 4.15 -5.88 -21.77
C LEU A 9 3.68 -6.93 -20.75
N GLU A 10 3.01 -8.00 -21.19
CA GLU A 10 2.54 -9.09 -20.35
C GLU A 10 1.57 -8.64 -19.23
N PHE A 11 0.74 -7.61 -19.48
CA PHE A 11 -0.19 -7.05 -18.49
C PHE A 11 -1.22 -8.07 -17.97
N HIS A 12 -1.57 -9.08 -18.78
CA HIS A 12 -2.41 -10.20 -18.36
C HIS A 12 -1.85 -10.94 -17.14
N LYS A 13 -0.50 -11.02 -16.98
CA LYS A 13 0.13 -11.62 -15.80
C LYS A 13 -0.03 -10.76 -14.54
N VAL A 14 -0.18 -9.43 -14.69
CA VAL A 14 -0.51 -8.55 -13.56
C VAL A 14 -1.93 -8.83 -13.08
N ARG A 15 -2.90 -8.99 -14.02
CA ARG A 15 -4.26 -9.40 -13.67
C ARG A 15 -4.27 -10.73 -12.90
N GLN A 16 -3.53 -11.74 -13.36
CA GLN A 16 -3.40 -13.03 -12.68
C GLN A 16 -2.86 -12.92 -11.23
N LYS A 17 -2.04 -11.91 -10.93
CA LYS A 17 -1.58 -11.68 -9.56
C LYS A 17 -2.63 -11.07 -8.64
N ILE A 18 -3.66 -10.44 -9.18
CA ILE A 18 -4.77 -9.85 -8.42
C ILE A 18 -5.87 -10.90 -8.20
N GLU A 19 -6.03 -11.83 -9.12
CA GLU A 19 -7.07 -12.87 -9.13
C GLU A 19 -7.23 -13.62 -7.78
N PRO A 20 -6.15 -14.04 -7.07
CA PRO A 20 -6.28 -14.76 -5.79
C PRO A 20 -6.95 -13.97 -4.65
N TYR A 21 -7.08 -12.66 -4.78
CA TYR A 21 -7.71 -11.80 -3.78
C TYR A 21 -9.20 -11.64 -3.97
N LEU A 22 -9.75 -12.06 -5.12
CA LEU A 22 -11.17 -11.98 -5.43
C LEU A 22 -11.97 -13.11 -4.81
N LEU A 23 -13.21 -12.84 -4.47
CA LEU A 23 -14.14 -13.78 -3.85
C LEU A 23 -15.44 -13.96 -4.66
N THR A 24 -15.79 -12.99 -5.51
CA THR A 24 -17.05 -12.95 -6.23
C THR A 24 -16.82 -13.12 -7.74
N GLU A 25 -17.73 -13.85 -8.43
CA GLU A 25 -17.60 -14.05 -9.88
C GLU A 25 -17.71 -12.71 -10.65
N GLN A 26 -18.53 -11.77 -10.17
CA GLN A 26 -18.62 -10.43 -10.77
C GLN A 26 -17.31 -9.66 -10.64
N GLY A 27 -16.60 -9.80 -9.50
CA GLY A 27 -15.26 -9.23 -9.33
C GLY A 27 -14.23 -9.86 -10.26
N PHE A 28 -14.29 -11.17 -10.49
CA PHE A 28 -13.45 -11.86 -11.50
C PHE A 28 -13.74 -11.34 -12.90
N GLU A 29 -15.00 -11.15 -13.25
CA GLU A 29 -15.39 -10.64 -14.56
C GLU A 29 -14.90 -9.21 -14.79
N GLU A 30 -15.01 -8.35 -13.77
CA GLU A 30 -14.47 -6.99 -13.81
C GLU A 30 -12.95 -6.98 -14.01
N LEU A 31 -12.22 -7.86 -13.33
CA LEU A 31 -10.77 -8.03 -13.53
C LEU A 31 -10.43 -8.51 -14.94
N ARG A 32 -11.22 -9.44 -15.51
CA ARG A 32 -11.01 -9.93 -16.89
C ARG A 32 -11.21 -8.82 -17.92
N GLN A 33 -12.20 -7.96 -17.70
CA GLN A 33 -12.54 -6.83 -18.59
C GLN A 33 -11.73 -5.56 -18.28
N LEU A 34 -10.81 -5.61 -17.32
CA LEU A 34 -10.02 -4.45 -16.92
C LEU A 34 -9.13 -3.98 -18.08
N GLU A 35 -9.36 -2.78 -18.56
CA GLU A 35 -8.57 -2.14 -19.62
C GLU A 35 -8.02 -0.78 -19.15
N PRO A 36 -6.87 -0.35 -19.69
CA PRO A 36 -6.33 0.96 -19.40
C PRO A 36 -7.26 2.07 -19.91
N MET A 37 -7.57 3.02 -19.05
CA MET A 37 -8.40 4.19 -19.30
C MET A 37 -7.55 5.40 -19.71
N VAL A 38 -8.16 6.34 -20.42
CA VAL A 38 -7.53 7.62 -20.81
C VAL A 38 -8.16 8.79 -20.04
N GLU A 39 -9.40 8.62 -19.58
CA GLU A 39 -10.11 9.66 -18.85
C GLU A 39 -9.58 9.82 -17.43
N VAL A 40 -8.89 10.92 -17.17
CA VAL A 40 -8.26 11.23 -15.88
C VAL A 40 -9.24 11.11 -14.71
N HIS A 41 -10.49 11.58 -14.88
CA HIS A 41 -11.49 11.54 -13.82
C HIS A 41 -11.89 10.12 -13.40
N ARG A 42 -11.96 9.16 -14.35
CA ARG A 42 -12.26 7.76 -14.06
C ARG A 42 -11.12 7.07 -13.32
N ILE A 43 -9.88 7.36 -13.75
CA ILE A 43 -8.68 6.84 -13.08
C ILE A 43 -8.63 7.39 -11.65
N GLN A 44 -8.88 8.70 -11.47
CA GLN A 44 -8.91 9.32 -10.16
C GLN A 44 -10.01 8.74 -9.27
N GLN A 45 -11.21 8.50 -9.83
CA GLN A 45 -12.30 7.84 -9.10
C GLN A 45 -11.86 6.45 -8.58
N SER A 46 -11.23 5.62 -9.42
CA SER A 46 -10.70 4.32 -8.98
C SER A 46 -9.64 4.45 -7.88
N PHE A 47 -8.84 5.50 -7.88
CA PHE A 47 -7.87 5.78 -6.82
C PHE A 47 -8.53 6.29 -5.53
N ASP A 48 -9.60 7.06 -5.65
CA ASP A 48 -10.39 7.52 -4.51
C ASP A 48 -11.10 6.32 -3.85
N GLU A 49 -11.65 5.39 -4.63
CA GLU A 49 -12.21 4.11 -4.14
C GLU A 49 -11.16 3.28 -3.39
N LEU A 50 -9.91 3.21 -3.91
CA LEU A 50 -8.80 2.56 -3.20
C LEU A 50 -8.43 3.27 -1.90
N THR A 51 -8.56 4.58 -1.85
CA THR A 51 -8.33 5.36 -0.63
C THR A 51 -9.42 5.10 0.39
N ASP A 52 -10.67 5.05 -0.04
CA ASP A 52 -11.83 4.76 0.79
C ASP A 52 -11.72 3.35 1.42
N ILE A 53 -11.45 2.32 0.60
CA ILE A 53 -11.30 0.95 1.11
C ILE A 53 -10.10 0.83 2.06
N ALA A 54 -9.02 1.58 1.84
CA ALA A 54 -7.88 1.61 2.76
C ALA A 54 -8.27 2.18 4.14
N GLN A 55 -9.15 3.18 4.19
CA GLN A 55 -9.70 3.71 5.46
C GLN A 55 -10.55 2.65 6.17
N ILE A 56 -11.39 1.91 5.43
CA ILE A 56 -12.15 0.78 5.98
C ILE A 56 -11.21 -0.25 6.63
N PHE A 57 -10.11 -0.61 5.97
CA PHE A 57 -9.14 -1.58 6.52
C PHE A 57 -8.33 -1.05 7.72
N VAL A 58 -8.21 0.26 7.90
CA VAL A 58 -7.63 0.85 9.12
C VAL A 58 -8.54 0.63 10.32
N GLU A 59 -9.85 0.80 10.17
CA GLU A 59 -10.83 0.59 11.23
C GLU A 59 -11.16 -0.90 11.41
N ASN A 60 -11.32 -1.63 10.32
CA ASN A 60 -11.66 -3.07 10.29
C ASN A 60 -10.64 -3.89 9.50
N PRO A 61 -9.49 -4.27 10.10
CA PRO A 61 -8.42 -5.00 9.40
C PRO A 61 -8.82 -6.35 8.81
N TYR A 62 -9.95 -6.92 9.24
CA TYR A 62 -10.47 -8.21 8.80
C TYR A 62 -11.67 -8.09 7.86
N PHE A 63 -11.93 -6.90 7.30
CA PHE A 63 -13.02 -6.72 6.35
C PHE A 63 -12.93 -7.74 5.20
N SER A 64 -14.00 -8.51 5.03
CA SER A 64 -14.11 -9.54 4.00
C SER A 64 -15.56 -9.70 3.56
N LEU A 65 -15.77 -10.26 2.39
CA LEU A 65 -17.05 -10.58 1.79
C LEU A 65 -17.21 -12.09 1.72
N ALA A 66 -18.47 -12.56 1.68
CA ALA A 66 -18.71 -13.94 1.30
C ALA A 66 -18.68 -14.09 -0.22
N ALA A 67 -18.18 -15.23 -0.68
CA ALA A 67 -18.18 -15.56 -2.10
C ALA A 67 -19.58 -15.60 -2.68
N THR A 68 -19.77 -15.06 -3.89
CA THR A 68 -21.02 -15.11 -4.65
C THR A 68 -20.75 -15.64 -6.04
N SER A 69 -21.70 -16.44 -6.54
CA SER A 69 -21.68 -16.95 -7.92
C SER A 69 -22.28 -15.93 -8.89
N ASP A 70 -22.05 -16.13 -10.18
CA ASP A 70 -22.71 -15.32 -11.21
C ASP A 70 -24.22 -15.64 -11.24
N ILE A 71 -25.02 -14.62 -10.99
CA ILE A 71 -26.50 -14.70 -11.10
C ILE A 71 -27.03 -14.11 -12.43
N GLY A 72 -26.16 -13.63 -13.31
CA GLY A 72 -26.57 -13.03 -14.58
C GLY A 72 -27.46 -13.92 -15.42
N PRO A 73 -27.11 -15.21 -15.64
CA PRO A 73 -27.97 -16.16 -16.35
C PRO A 73 -29.32 -16.38 -15.67
N ALA A 74 -29.36 -16.49 -14.34
CA ALA A 74 -30.60 -16.66 -13.58
C ALA A 74 -31.52 -15.43 -13.72
N MET A 75 -30.97 -14.22 -13.65
CA MET A 75 -31.74 -12.98 -13.84
C MET A 75 -32.31 -12.88 -15.26
N ARG A 76 -31.55 -13.27 -16.29
CA ARG A 76 -32.06 -13.33 -17.68
C ARG A 76 -33.18 -14.33 -17.83
N ARG A 77 -33.13 -15.48 -17.15
CA ARG A 77 -34.24 -16.47 -17.17
C ARG A 77 -35.51 -15.88 -16.57
N LEU A 78 -35.42 -15.17 -15.46
CA LEU A 78 -36.57 -14.47 -14.86
C LEU A 78 -37.15 -13.42 -15.81
N GLU A 79 -36.31 -12.65 -16.50
CA GLU A 79 -36.71 -11.65 -17.50
C GLU A 79 -37.44 -12.31 -18.72
N LEU A 80 -37.16 -13.60 -19.01
CA LEU A 80 -37.77 -14.39 -20.05
C LEU A 80 -38.94 -15.26 -19.52
N ASP A 81 -39.51 -14.93 -18.37
CA ASP A 81 -40.61 -15.67 -17.76
C ASP A 81 -40.31 -17.16 -17.47
N THR A 82 -39.06 -17.51 -17.28
CA THR A 82 -38.61 -18.87 -16.97
C THR A 82 -38.27 -18.98 -15.47
N ASP A 83 -38.76 -20.06 -14.85
CA ASP A 83 -38.52 -20.31 -13.42
C ASP A 83 -37.07 -20.73 -13.15
N LEU A 84 -36.61 -20.39 -11.95
CA LEU A 84 -35.28 -20.73 -11.47
C LEU A 84 -35.25 -22.12 -10.84
N ASN A 85 -34.15 -22.82 -11.00
CA ASN A 85 -33.87 -24.03 -10.26
C ASN A 85 -33.32 -23.73 -8.83
N ILE A 86 -33.19 -24.76 -8.03
CA ILE A 86 -32.72 -24.62 -6.63
C ILE A 86 -31.32 -23.98 -6.56
N ALA A 87 -30.40 -24.36 -7.41
CA ALA A 87 -29.03 -23.83 -7.39
C ALA A 87 -29.02 -22.32 -7.74
N GLU A 88 -29.85 -21.90 -8.71
CA GLU A 88 -29.99 -20.49 -9.09
C GLU A 88 -30.64 -19.68 -7.95
N LEU A 89 -31.67 -20.24 -7.30
CA LEU A 89 -32.31 -19.59 -6.14
C LEU A 89 -31.35 -19.43 -4.95
N LEU A 90 -30.49 -20.43 -4.70
CA LEU A 90 -29.45 -20.34 -3.67
C LEU A 90 -28.40 -19.29 -4.00
N ALA A 91 -28.00 -19.16 -5.27
CA ALA A 91 -27.09 -18.11 -5.70
C ALA A 91 -27.69 -16.72 -5.46
N VAL A 92 -28.99 -16.54 -5.79
CA VAL A 92 -29.71 -15.29 -5.52
C VAL A 92 -29.83 -15.03 -4.01
N LYS A 93 -30.22 -16.06 -3.24
CA LYS A 93 -30.27 -15.98 -1.76
C LYS A 93 -28.95 -15.46 -1.21
N LYS A 94 -27.82 -16.01 -1.69
CA LYS A 94 -26.48 -15.60 -1.24
C LYS A 94 -26.18 -14.15 -1.55
N VAL A 95 -26.52 -13.66 -2.75
CA VAL A 95 -26.36 -12.24 -3.10
C VAL A 95 -27.17 -11.34 -2.16
N LEU A 96 -28.42 -11.70 -1.85
CA LEU A 96 -29.26 -10.91 -0.91
C LEU A 96 -28.69 -10.92 0.52
N GLU A 97 -28.15 -12.04 0.98
CA GLU A 97 -27.48 -12.16 2.28
C GLU A 97 -26.23 -11.27 2.36
N VAL A 98 -25.40 -11.31 1.32
CA VAL A 98 -24.18 -10.49 1.24
C VAL A 98 -24.53 -9.01 1.16
N SER A 99 -25.59 -8.64 0.38
CA SER A 99 -26.11 -7.27 0.35
C SER A 99 -26.46 -6.75 1.74
N LYS A 100 -27.18 -7.58 2.52
CA LYS A 100 -27.54 -7.23 3.90
C LYS A 100 -26.31 -7.09 4.79
N SER A 101 -25.41 -8.09 4.76
CA SER A 101 -24.20 -8.07 5.57
C SER A 101 -23.32 -6.85 5.27
N LEU A 102 -23.25 -6.44 3.99
CA LEU A 102 -22.52 -5.24 3.57
C LEU A 102 -23.13 -3.95 4.11
N LEU A 103 -24.46 -3.82 4.05
CA LEU A 103 -25.13 -2.62 4.57
C LEU A 103 -25.11 -2.59 6.10
N ASP A 104 -25.25 -3.72 6.77
CA ASP A 104 -25.10 -3.82 8.23
C ASP A 104 -23.66 -3.44 8.64
N PHE A 105 -22.66 -3.89 7.88
CA PHE A 105 -21.26 -3.49 8.08
C PHE A 105 -21.07 -1.98 7.86
N TYR A 106 -21.56 -1.44 6.75
CA TYR A 106 -21.47 -0.02 6.42
C TYR A 106 -22.14 0.87 7.48
N GLY A 107 -23.31 0.49 7.98
CA GLY A 107 -24.02 1.20 9.03
C GLY A 107 -23.31 1.24 10.39
N ASN A 108 -22.34 0.35 10.61
CA ASN A 108 -21.52 0.31 11.83
C ASN A 108 -20.16 1.01 11.69
N LEU A 109 -19.84 1.64 10.56
CA LEU A 109 -18.64 2.45 10.39
C LEU A 109 -18.81 3.81 11.07
N GLU A 110 -18.04 4.09 12.13
CA GLU A 110 -18.26 5.32 12.93
C GLU A 110 -17.32 6.48 12.54
N ASN A 111 -16.07 6.22 12.17
CA ASN A 111 -15.02 7.25 12.01
C ASN A 111 -14.43 7.31 10.59
N VAL A 112 -15.14 6.80 9.59
CA VAL A 112 -14.66 6.74 8.21
C VAL A 112 -15.44 7.73 7.36
N SER A 113 -14.74 8.59 6.62
CA SER A 113 -15.36 9.47 5.62
C SER A 113 -15.01 8.93 4.24
N LEU A 114 -15.97 8.26 3.62
CA LEU A 114 -15.82 7.70 2.28
C LEU A 114 -16.28 8.73 1.24
N SER A 115 -15.59 8.79 0.12
CA SER A 115 -15.90 9.78 -0.95
C SER A 115 -16.64 9.17 -2.12
N GLN A 116 -16.32 7.94 -2.49
CA GLN A 116 -16.88 7.21 -3.62
C GLN A 116 -17.63 5.95 -3.19
N LEU A 117 -17.09 5.17 -2.24
CA LEU A 117 -17.73 3.94 -1.79
C LEU A 117 -19.07 4.19 -1.10
N ASP A 118 -19.29 5.33 -0.44
CA ASP A 118 -20.58 5.73 0.08
C ASP A 118 -21.69 5.63 -0.97
N LYS A 119 -21.42 6.18 -2.16
CA LYS A 119 -22.39 6.17 -3.27
C LYS A 119 -22.70 4.76 -3.79
N LEU A 120 -21.80 3.80 -3.57
CA LEU A 120 -22.01 2.41 -3.94
C LEU A 120 -22.83 1.69 -2.86
N PHE A 121 -22.50 1.87 -1.59
CA PHE A 121 -23.26 1.30 -0.48
C PHE A 121 -24.71 1.81 -0.46
N GLU A 122 -24.94 3.09 -0.69
CA GLU A 122 -26.28 3.70 -0.74
C GLU A 122 -27.16 3.16 -1.88
N LYS A 123 -26.58 2.61 -2.94
CA LYS A 123 -27.32 2.01 -4.06
C LYS A 123 -27.70 0.56 -3.85
N ILE A 124 -27.24 -0.09 -2.79
CA ILE A 124 -27.62 -1.46 -2.45
C ILE A 124 -29.02 -1.45 -1.85
N GLU A 125 -29.95 -2.17 -2.45
CA GLU A 125 -31.31 -2.30 -1.97
C GLU A 125 -31.52 -3.62 -1.23
N LEU A 126 -32.26 -3.59 -0.12
CA LEU A 126 -32.61 -4.76 0.69
C LEU A 126 -34.02 -5.26 0.39
N PHE A 127 -34.18 -6.57 0.40
CA PHE A 127 -35.46 -7.26 0.17
C PHE A 127 -35.77 -8.22 1.33
N PRO A 128 -36.13 -7.72 2.52
CA PRO A 128 -36.34 -8.58 3.70
C PRO A 128 -37.41 -9.67 3.48
N ASN A 129 -38.47 -9.37 2.74
CA ASN A 129 -39.52 -10.34 2.43
C ASN A 129 -39.01 -11.47 1.52
N LEU A 130 -38.20 -11.14 0.50
CA LEU A 130 -37.61 -12.13 -0.39
C LEU A 130 -36.58 -13.00 0.34
N GLN A 131 -35.78 -12.40 1.21
CA GLN A 131 -34.86 -13.14 2.07
C GLN A 131 -35.59 -14.12 2.98
N GLY A 132 -36.69 -13.70 3.57
CA GLY A 132 -37.55 -14.58 4.40
C GLY A 132 -38.10 -15.75 3.60
N SER A 133 -38.65 -15.51 2.42
CA SER A 133 -39.19 -16.55 1.54
C SER A 133 -38.11 -17.54 1.07
N LEU A 134 -36.94 -17.08 0.74
CA LEU A 134 -35.80 -17.93 0.29
C LEU A 134 -35.19 -18.78 1.41
N GLN A 135 -35.51 -18.51 2.69
CA GLN A 135 -35.12 -19.39 3.79
C GLN A 135 -35.81 -20.76 3.71
N SER A 136 -36.89 -20.87 2.93
CA SER A 136 -37.54 -22.15 2.62
C SER A 136 -36.60 -23.13 1.87
N ILE A 137 -35.47 -22.66 1.36
CA ILE A 137 -34.39 -23.49 0.77
C ILE A 137 -33.16 -23.37 1.67
N ASN A 138 -32.72 -24.51 2.25
CA ASN A 138 -31.52 -24.56 3.04
C ASN A 138 -30.24 -24.56 2.18
N ASP A 139 -29.10 -24.33 2.81
CA ASP A 139 -27.80 -24.20 2.08
C ASP A 139 -27.33 -25.52 1.43
N ALA A 140 -27.90 -26.66 1.83
CA ALA A 140 -27.68 -27.95 1.17
C ALA A 140 -28.54 -28.17 -0.08
N GLY A 141 -29.39 -27.22 -0.44
CA GLY A 141 -30.26 -27.29 -1.60
C GLY A 141 -31.52 -28.09 -1.39
N PHE A 142 -31.98 -28.25 -0.16
CA PHE A 142 -33.27 -28.89 0.14
C PHE A 142 -34.31 -27.82 0.46
N VAL A 143 -35.51 -28.01 -0.12
CA VAL A 143 -36.70 -27.23 0.27
C VAL A 143 -37.21 -27.77 1.60
N GLU A 144 -37.29 -26.92 2.58
CA GLU A 144 -37.72 -27.28 3.96
C GLU A 144 -39.22 -27.60 4.05
N ASP A 145 -39.57 -28.41 5.02
CA ASP A 145 -40.99 -28.83 5.22
C ASP A 145 -41.94 -27.65 5.48
N PHE A 146 -41.44 -26.56 6.08
CA PHE A 146 -42.23 -25.35 6.37
C PHE A 146 -42.50 -24.48 5.13
N ALA A 147 -41.85 -24.76 3.99
CA ALA A 147 -42.09 -24.04 2.75
C ALA A 147 -43.55 -24.12 2.28
N SER A 148 -44.23 -25.24 2.57
CA SER A 148 -45.64 -25.42 2.26
C SER A 148 -46.27 -26.48 3.21
N GLU A 149 -47.47 -26.20 3.72
CA GLU A 149 -48.22 -27.17 4.52
C GLU A 149 -48.48 -28.47 3.73
N LYS A 150 -48.67 -28.35 2.42
CA LYS A 150 -48.89 -29.49 1.54
C LYS A 150 -47.64 -30.35 1.42
N LEU A 151 -46.44 -29.72 1.25
CA LEU A 151 -45.17 -30.43 1.22
C LEU A 151 -44.90 -31.19 2.50
N ALA A 152 -45.08 -30.52 3.63
CA ALA A 152 -44.93 -31.15 4.96
C ALA A 152 -45.84 -32.37 5.12
N ARG A 153 -47.10 -32.28 4.64
CA ARG A 153 -48.07 -33.38 4.69
C ARG A 153 -47.67 -34.53 3.77
N ILE A 154 -47.21 -34.25 2.56
CA ILE A 154 -46.75 -35.28 1.61
C ILE A 154 -45.53 -36.01 2.16
N ARG A 155 -44.54 -35.32 2.63
CA ARG A 155 -43.31 -35.92 3.21
C ARG A 155 -43.57 -36.73 4.46
N ARG A 156 -44.52 -36.30 5.31
CA ARG A 156 -44.98 -37.08 6.44
C ARG A 156 -45.58 -38.40 6.00
N LYS A 157 -46.49 -38.38 5.00
CA LYS A 157 -47.07 -39.58 4.43
C LYS A 157 -46.06 -40.52 3.81
N ILE A 158 -45.04 -40.00 3.12
CA ILE A 158 -43.94 -40.80 2.59
C ILE A 158 -43.22 -41.52 3.71
N ARG A 159 -42.84 -40.79 4.80
CA ARG A 159 -42.19 -41.39 5.96
C ARG A 159 -43.04 -42.46 6.61
N GLU A 160 -44.30 -42.19 6.81
CA GLU A 160 -45.28 -43.16 7.37
C GLU A 160 -45.37 -44.43 6.51
N ALA A 161 -45.46 -44.29 5.18
CA ALA A 161 -45.52 -45.41 4.26
C ALA A 161 -44.16 -46.19 4.21
N GLU A 162 -43.03 -45.51 4.24
CA GLU A 162 -41.70 -46.13 4.33
C GLU A 162 -41.49 -46.88 5.65
N ASP A 163 -42.01 -46.37 6.76
CA ASP A 163 -42.03 -47.06 8.04
C ASP A 163 -42.90 -48.30 8.02
N GLN A 164 -44.09 -48.22 7.38
CA GLN A 164 -44.94 -49.37 7.18
C GLN A 164 -44.27 -50.45 6.31
N VAL A 165 -43.58 -50.06 5.22
CA VAL A 165 -42.78 -51.00 4.42
C VAL A 165 -41.75 -51.73 5.30
N ARG A 166 -41.00 -50.96 6.13
CA ARG A 166 -40.02 -51.54 7.05
C ARG A 166 -40.66 -52.52 8.04
N GLN A 167 -41.81 -52.15 8.61
CA GLN A 167 -42.50 -52.97 9.58
C GLN A 167 -43.00 -54.28 8.94
N VAL A 168 -43.67 -54.21 7.79
CA VAL A 168 -44.16 -55.35 7.03
C VAL A 168 -43.01 -56.27 6.66
N MET A 169 -41.89 -55.75 6.20
CA MET A 169 -40.72 -56.55 5.85
C MET A 169 -40.12 -57.25 7.07
N GLN A 170 -40.00 -56.55 8.21
CA GLN A 170 -39.49 -57.14 9.46
C GLN A 170 -40.40 -58.23 9.99
N ASP A 171 -41.74 -58.06 9.91
CA ASP A 171 -42.72 -59.02 10.33
C ASP A 171 -42.66 -60.32 9.47
N ILE A 172 -42.44 -60.16 8.15
CA ILE A 172 -42.25 -61.31 7.26
C ILE A 172 -40.91 -62.03 7.59
N LEU A 173 -39.83 -61.30 7.85
CA LEU A 173 -38.56 -61.86 8.27
C LEU A 173 -38.71 -62.68 9.56
N LYS A 174 -39.45 -62.22 10.54
CA LYS A 174 -39.70 -62.92 11.80
C LYS A 174 -40.62 -64.11 11.65
N THR A 175 -41.70 -64.00 10.85
CA THR A 175 -42.73 -65.05 10.78
C THR A 175 -42.45 -66.09 9.70
N LYS A 176 -41.66 -65.78 8.67
CA LYS A 176 -41.37 -66.69 7.56
C LYS A 176 -39.86 -66.88 7.34
N GLY A 177 -39.06 -66.71 8.39
CA GLY A 177 -37.61 -66.83 8.32
C GLY A 177 -37.10 -68.13 7.69
N ASP A 178 -37.74 -69.25 7.98
CA ASP A 178 -37.39 -70.60 7.44
C ASP A 178 -37.50 -70.66 5.92
N MET A 179 -38.31 -69.85 5.27
CA MET A 179 -38.49 -69.76 3.81
C MET A 179 -37.50 -68.87 3.14
N LEU A 180 -36.70 -68.13 3.86
CA LEU A 180 -35.73 -67.18 3.37
C LEU A 180 -34.35 -67.81 3.25
N SER A 181 -33.60 -67.39 2.21
CA SER A 181 -32.19 -67.82 2.03
C SER A 181 -31.28 -67.04 2.97
N ASP A 182 -31.64 -65.83 3.37
CA ASP A 182 -30.93 -64.94 4.27
C ASP A 182 -31.93 -64.14 5.09
N SER A 183 -31.56 -63.77 6.31
CA SER A 183 -32.34 -62.90 7.20
C SER A 183 -32.11 -61.40 6.99
N ILE A 184 -31.37 -61.04 5.96
CA ILE A 184 -31.07 -59.66 5.60
C ILE A 184 -31.96 -59.25 4.43
N LEU A 185 -32.54 -58.05 4.52
CA LEU A 185 -33.29 -57.42 3.40
C LEU A 185 -32.32 -57.10 2.27
N ALA A 186 -32.67 -57.49 1.08
CA ALA A 186 -31.93 -57.14 -0.14
C ALA A 186 -32.62 -55.96 -0.85
N SER A 187 -31.86 -55.18 -1.61
CA SER A 187 -32.40 -54.19 -2.53
C SER A 187 -32.15 -54.64 -4.00
N ARG A 188 -33.16 -54.55 -4.83
CA ARG A 188 -33.08 -54.74 -6.28
C ARG A 188 -33.88 -53.64 -6.97
N ASP A 189 -33.23 -52.96 -7.93
CA ASP A 189 -33.82 -51.84 -8.66
C ASP A 189 -34.44 -50.77 -7.76
N GLY A 190 -33.77 -50.52 -6.59
CA GLY A 190 -34.23 -49.54 -5.62
C GLY A 190 -35.45 -49.97 -4.77
N ARG A 191 -35.89 -51.22 -4.90
CA ARG A 191 -36.97 -51.81 -4.09
C ARG A 191 -36.47 -52.79 -3.04
N ASN A 192 -37.09 -52.77 -1.89
CA ASN A 192 -36.82 -53.69 -0.79
C ASN A 192 -37.40 -55.07 -1.16
N VAL A 193 -36.60 -56.11 -1.25
CA VAL A 193 -36.97 -57.47 -1.61
C VAL A 193 -36.51 -58.47 -0.57
N LEU A 194 -37.26 -59.57 -0.46
CA LEU A 194 -36.95 -60.71 0.41
C LEU A 194 -36.18 -61.74 -0.40
N PRO A 195 -35.04 -62.24 0.07
CA PRO A 195 -34.32 -63.35 -0.54
C PRO A 195 -35.00 -64.68 -0.17
N VAL A 196 -35.93 -65.16 -1.00
CA VAL A 196 -36.73 -66.38 -0.77
C VAL A 196 -36.08 -67.58 -1.42
N LYS A 197 -36.00 -68.70 -0.70
CA LYS A 197 -35.54 -69.98 -1.29
C LYS A 197 -36.52 -70.35 -2.44
N ASN A 198 -35.99 -70.72 -3.59
CA ASN A 198 -36.78 -70.99 -4.79
C ASN A 198 -37.89 -72.05 -4.55
N THR A 199 -37.68 -73.00 -3.64
CA THR A 199 -38.67 -74.04 -3.21
C THR A 199 -39.92 -73.44 -2.58
N TYR A 200 -39.83 -72.22 -2.02
CA TYR A 200 -40.93 -71.54 -1.34
C TYR A 200 -41.48 -70.34 -2.12
N ARG A 201 -41.06 -70.21 -3.43
CA ARG A 201 -41.49 -69.09 -4.31
C ARG A 201 -42.98 -68.82 -4.28
N ASN A 202 -43.81 -69.86 -4.33
CA ASN A 202 -45.27 -69.78 -4.43
C ASN A 202 -45.93 -69.56 -3.05
N LYS A 203 -45.17 -69.60 -1.93
CA LYS A 203 -45.75 -69.40 -0.57
C LYS A 203 -45.66 -67.99 -0.08
N ILE A 204 -44.90 -67.13 -0.73
CA ILE A 204 -44.86 -65.69 -0.49
C ILE A 204 -45.48 -65.00 -1.70
N ALA A 205 -46.71 -64.46 -1.50
CA ALA A 205 -47.37 -63.71 -2.55
C ALA A 205 -46.69 -62.39 -2.80
N GLY A 206 -46.22 -62.12 -4.03
CA GLY A 206 -45.50 -60.90 -4.38
C GLY A 206 -45.00 -60.90 -5.81
N VAL A 207 -44.25 -59.88 -6.14
CA VAL A 207 -43.61 -59.69 -7.47
C VAL A 207 -42.15 -60.18 -7.39
N VAL A 208 -41.75 -60.98 -8.33
CA VAL A 208 -40.36 -61.44 -8.49
C VAL A 208 -39.58 -60.35 -9.24
N HIS A 209 -38.54 -59.80 -8.64
CA HIS A 209 -37.69 -58.80 -9.25
C HIS A 209 -36.39 -59.42 -9.82
N ASP A 210 -35.88 -60.46 -9.19
CA ASP A 210 -34.62 -61.03 -9.61
C ASP A 210 -34.50 -62.49 -9.15
N ILE A 211 -33.62 -63.27 -9.77
CA ILE A 211 -33.26 -64.66 -9.38
C ILE A 211 -31.75 -64.74 -9.28
N SER A 212 -31.23 -65.33 -8.21
CA SER A 212 -29.80 -65.50 -8.02
C SER A 212 -29.18 -66.32 -9.18
N ALA A 213 -27.89 -66.11 -9.49
CA ALA A 213 -27.19 -66.81 -10.58
C ALA A 213 -27.22 -68.34 -10.46
N SER A 214 -27.34 -68.89 -9.25
CA SER A 214 -27.49 -70.34 -8.98
C SER A 214 -28.93 -70.81 -9.09
N GLY A 215 -29.93 -69.93 -9.33
CA GLY A 215 -31.36 -70.26 -9.31
C GLY A 215 -31.93 -70.65 -7.95
N SER A 216 -31.13 -70.66 -6.89
CA SER A 216 -31.54 -71.16 -5.56
C SER A 216 -32.32 -70.09 -4.75
N THR A 217 -32.18 -68.83 -5.05
CA THR A 217 -32.82 -67.70 -4.35
C THR A 217 -33.60 -66.85 -5.31
N VAL A 218 -34.83 -66.52 -4.96
CA VAL A 218 -35.69 -65.62 -5.72
C VAL A 218 -35.94 -64.37 -4.88
N TYR A 219 -35.70 -63.20 -5.44
CA TYR A 219 -35.91 -61.94 -4.78
C TYR A 219 -37.36 -61.44 -5.02
N ILE A 220 -38.19 -61.55 -3.95
CA ILE A 220 -39.61 -61.28 -4.02
C ILE A 220 -39.95 -60.03 -3.25
N GLU A 221 -40.65 -59.07 -3.90
CA GLU A 221 -41.35 -57.97 -3.24
C GLU A 221 -42.72 -58.46 -2.76
N PRO A 222 -43.00 -58.51 -1.46
CA PRO A 222 -44.31 -58.97 -0.96
C PRO A 222 -45.44 -58.06 -1.49
N ARG A 223 -46.62 -58.66 -1.73
CA ARG A 223 -47.79 -57.92 -2.32
C ARG A 223 -48.18 -56.70 -1.48
N ALA A 224 -48.12 -56.80 -0.14
CA ALA A 224 -48.43 -55.67 0.74
C ALA A 224 -47.40 -54.53 0.62
N VAL A 225 -46.12 -54.87 0.29
CA VAL A 225 -45.06 -53.89 0.07
C VAL A 225 -45.20 -53.27 -1.31
N VAL A 226 -45.62 -54.02 -2.35
CA VAL A 226 -45.90 -53.51 -3.69
C VAL A 226 -46.88 -52.34 -3.61
N THR A 227 -48.00 -52.50 -2.92
CA THR A 227 -49.04 -51.46 -2.80
C THR A 227 -48.47 -50.20 -2.08
N LEU A 228 -47.69 -50.40 -1.01
CA LEU A 228 -47.05 -49.28 -0.30
C LEU A 228 -45.99 -48.57 -1.14
N ASN A 229 -45.24 -49.34 -1.94
CA ASN A 229 -44.24 -48.72 -2.83
C ASN A 229 -44.89 -47.96 -4.01
N GLU A 230 -46.08 -48.43 -4.51
CA GLU A 230 -46.89 -47.67 -5.45
C GLU A 230 -47.39 -46.37 -4.86
N GLU A 231 -47.87 -46.39 -3.61
CA GLU A 231 -48.28 -45.19 -2.86
C GLU A 231 -47.09 -44.23 -2.65
N ILE A 232 -45.92 -44.74 -2.24
CA ILE A 232 -44.70 -43.93 -2.09
C ILE A 232 -44.31 -43.29 -3.44
N SER A 233 -44.39 -44.06 -4.57
CA SER A 233 -44.10 -43.54 -5.89
C SER A 233 -45.04 -42.40 -6.31
N HIS A 234 -46.33 -42.56 -6.01
CA HIS A 234 -47.32 -41.51 -6.25
C HIS A 234 -47.06 -40.27 -5.37
N LEU A 235 -46.80 -40.45 -4.09
CA LEU A 235 -46.47 -39.34 -3.15
C LEU A 235 -45.19 -38.61 -3.55
N ARG A 236 -44.17 -39.33 -4.02
CA ARG A 236 -42.94 -38.72 -4.54
C ARG A 236 -43.19 -37.95 -5.85
N ALA A 237 -44.15 -38.36 -6.69
CA ALA A 237 -44.57 -37.58 -7.84
C ALA A 237 -45.31 -36.30 -7.41
N GLU A 238 -46.20 -36.40 -6.39
CA GLU A 238 -46.85 -35.23 -5.80
C GLU A 238 -45.85 -34.29 -5.16
N GLU A 239 -44.82 -34.80 -4.44
CA GLU A 239 -43.75 -34.02 -3.85
C GLU A 239 -43.02 -33.23 -4.94
N ARG A 240 -42.60 -33.87 -6.04
CA ARG A 240 -41.94 -33.18 -7.17
C ARG A 240 -42.79 -32.06 -7.76
N HIS A 241 -44.09 -32.33 -7.91
CA HIS A 241 -45.02 -31.31 -8.42
C HIS A 241 -45.14 -30.11 -7.45
N GLU A 242 -45.23 -30.40 -6.14
CA GLU A 242 -45.30 -29.35 -5.12
C GLU A 242 -43.98 -28.57 -5.01
N LEU A 243 -42.84 -29.24 -5.13
CA LEU A 243 -41.53 -28.57 -5.19
C LEU A 243 -41.45 -27.60 -6.40
N ASN A 244 -41.88 -28.06 -7.59
CA ASN A 244 -41.88 -27.18 -8.77
C ASN A 244 -42.80 -25.96 -8.56
N ARG A 245 -43.97 -26.14 -7.91
CA ARG A 245 -44.87 -25.04 -7.59
C ARG A 245 -44.19 -24.02 -6.63
N ILE A 246 -43.48 -24.51 -5.61
CA ILE A 246 -42.75 -23.64 -4.67
C ILE A 246 -41.63 -22.88 -5.40
N LEU A 247 -40.87 -23.54 -6.25
CA LEU A 247 -39.81 -22.89 -7.04
C LEU A 247 -40.37 -21.83 -8.00
N GLN A 248 -41.51 -22.10 -8.58
CA GLN A 248 -42.25 -21.13 -9.41
C GLN A 248 -42.68 -19.91 -8.58
N GLU A 249 -43.32 -20.11 -7.42
CA GLU A 249 -43.73 -19.01 -6.54
C GLU A 249 -42.55 -18.15 -6.12
N LEU A 250 -41.42 -18.75 -5.76
CA LEU A 250 -40.21 -18.02 -5.41
C LEU A 250 -39.66 -17.24 -6.63
N SER A 251 -39.69 -17.84 -7.82
CA SER A 251 -39.29 -17.19 -9.04
C SER A 251 -40.16 -15.99 -9.41
N ASP A 252 -41.48 -16.14 -9.26
CA ASP A 252 -42.44 -15.06 -9.49
C ASP A 252 -42.28 -13.90 -8.50
N MET A 253 -41.94 -14.19 -7.26
CA MET A 253 -41.60 -13.15 -6.27
C MET A 253 -40.29 -12.39 -6.63
N LEU A 254 -39.28 -13.04 -7.19
CA LEU A 254 -38.01 -12.44 -7.57
C LEU A 254 -38.12 -11.65 -8.89
N ARG A 255 -38.99 -12.07 -9.81
CA ARG A 255 -39.11 -11.54 -11.18
C ARG A 255 -39.22 -10.01 -11.23
N PRO A 256 -40.06 -9.31 -10.46
CA PRO A 256 -40.17 -7.85 -10.48
C PRO A 256 -38.90 -7.14 -10.03
N HIS A 257 -38.03 -7.82 -9.30
CA HIS A 257 -36.83 -7.27 -8.66
C HIS A 257 -35.52 -7.71 -9.35
N SER A 258 -35.61 -8.48 -10.46
CA SER A 258 -34.45 -9.07 -11.13
C SER A 258 -33.37 -8.05 -11.52
N GLY A 259 -33.77 -6.88 -12.03
CA GLY A 259 -32.85 -5.80 -12.39
C GLY A 259 -32.09 -5.22 -11.20
N VAL A 260 -32.79 -5.02 -10.07
CA VAL A 260 -32.16 -4.47 -8.84
C VAL A 260 -31.25 -5.50 -8.18
N ILE A 261 -31.68 -6.78 -8.15
CA ILE A 261 -30.85 -7.88 -7.60
C ILE A 261 -29.57 -8.04 -8.44
N ARG A 262 -29.67 -7.92 -9.76
CA ARG A 262 -28.50 -7.92 -10.65
C ARG A 262 -27.58 -6.73 -10.37
N ASN A 263 -28.13 -5.54 -10.14
CA ASN A 263 -27.37 -4.37 -9.75
C ASN A 263 -26.67 -4.58 -8.39
N ASN A 264 -27.32 -5.15 -7.40
CA ASN A 264 -26.70 -5.49 -6.11
C ASN A 264 -25.52 -6.45 -6.32
N ALA A 265 -25.67 -7.49 -7.14
CA ALA A 265 -24.58 -8.42 -7.43
C ALA A 265 -23.39 -7.71 -8.08
N TRP A 266 -23.64 -6.76 -9.00
CA TRP A 266 -22.61 -5.95 -9.61
C TRP A 266 -21.92 -5.05 -8.57
N LEU A 267 -22.66 -4.37 -7.72
CA LEU A 267 -22.10 -3.53 -6.64
C LEU A 267 -21.22 -4.33 -5.68
N ILE A 268 -21.68 -5.52 -5.27
CA ILE A 268 -20.88 -6.45 -4.44
C ILE A 268 -19.60 -6.83 -5.16
N GLY A 269 -19.68 -7.18 -6.44
CA GLY A 269 -18.52 -7.54 -7.26
C GLY A 269 -17.52 -6.40 -7.38
N HIS A 270 -18.00 -5.18 -7.60
CA HIS A 270 -17.14 -4.00 -7.67
C HIS A 270 -16.46 -3.69 -6.34
N ILE A 271 -17.18 -3.76 -5.21
CA ILE A 271 -16.60 -3.59 -3.87
C ILE A 271 -15.54 -4.68 -3.61
N ASP A 272 -15.79 -5.92 -4.02
CA ASP A 272 -14.82 -7.01 -3.92
C ASP A 272 -13.58 -6.73 -4.78
N PHE A 273 -13.76 -6.22 -6.00
CA PHE A 273 -12.64 -5.85 -6.86
C PHE A 273 -11.79 -4.72 -6.28
N VAL A 274 -12.42 -3.68 -5.71
CA VAL A 274 -11.70 -2.61 -5.00
C VAL A 274 -10.96 -3.16 -3.77
N ARG A 275 -11.58 -4.08 -3.02
CA ARG A 275 -10.96 -4.79 -1.90
C ARG A 275 -9.75 -5.60 -2.36
N ALA A 276 -9.87 -6.34 -3.44
CA ALA A 276 -8.80 -7.15 -4.02
C ALA A 276 -7.60 -6.29 -4.44
N LYS A 277 -7.84 -5.14 -5.09
CA LYS A 277 -6.80 -4.15 -5.42
C LYS A 277 -6.07 -3.65 -4.17
N HIS A 278 -6.79 -3.39 -3.08
CA HIS A 278 -6.19 -2.96 -1.81
C HIS A 278 -5.33 -4.05 -1.18
N LEU A 279 -5.81 -5.29 -1.13
CA LEU A 279 -5.05 -6.43 -0.59
C LEU A 279 -3.78 -6.69 -1.39
N PHE A 280 -3.87 -6.63 -2.71
CA PHE A 280 -2.70 -6.68 -3.60
C PHE A 280 -1.71 -5.54 -3.28
N ALA A 281 -2.21 -4.31 -3.11
CA ALA A 281 -1.38 -3.16 -2.75
C ALA A 281 -0.64 -3.37 -1.43
N ARG A 282 -1.33 -3.88 -0.42
CA ARG A 282 -0.76 -4.16 0.90
C ARG A 282 0.35 -5.21 0.84
N ASP A 283 0.09 -6.32 0.19
CA ASP A 283 1.00 -7.47 0.16
C ASP A 283 2.24 -7.21 -0.72
N HIS A 284 2.09 -6.39 -1.77
CA HIS A 284 3.18 -6.01 -2.68
C HIS A 284 3.78 -4.63 -2.38
N GLN A 285 3.34 -3.97 -1.30
CA GLN A 285 3.77 -2.60 -0.94
C GLN A 285 3.60 -1.63 -2.12
N ALA A 286 2.48 -1.76 -2.84
CA ALA A 286 2.12 -0.87 -3.92
C ALA A 286 1.42 0.38 -3.37
N VAL A 287 1.47 1.46 -4.14
CA VAL A 287 0.90 2.76 -3.75
C VAL A 287 0.00 3.30 -4.85
N VAL A 288 -0.91 4.17 -4.47
CA VAL A 288 -1.66 5.00 -5.42
C VAL A 288 -0.75 6.14 -5.86
N PRO A 289 -0.42 6.27 -7.16
CA PRO A 289 0.39 7.36 -7.66
C PRO A 289 -0.43 8.65 -7.77
N LYS A 290 0.27 9.79 -7.86
CA LYS A 290 -0.34 11.05 -8.25
C LYS A 290 -0.42 11.13 -9.78
N LEU A 291 -1.55 11.58 -10.30
CA LEU A 291 -1.69 11.84 -11.74
C LEU A 291 -1.05 13.19 -12.08
N SER A 292 -0.27 13.23 -13.15
CA SER A 292 0.38 14.44 -13.63
C SER A 292 -0.39 15.05 -14.79
N GLU A 293 -0.68 16.34 -14.69
CA GLU A 293 -1.32 17.11 -15.77
C GLU A 293 -0.35 17.51 -16.90
N LYS A 294 0.97 17.45 -16.64
CA LYS A 294 2.02 17.97 -17.55
C LYS A 294 2.91 16.88 -18.15
N GLN A 295 2.45 15.64 -18.22
CA GLN A 295 3.26 14.48 -18.66
C GLN A 295 4.60 14.35 -17.90
N ASP A 296 4.63 14.75 -16.63
CA ASP A 296 5.77 14.67 -15.74
C ASP A 296 5.72 13.35 -14.98
N ILE A 297 6.69 12.50 -15.18
CA ILE A 297 6.80 11.18 -14.55
C ILE A 297 7.90 11.23 -13.51
N ALA A 298 7.59 10.80 -12.30
CA ALA A 298 8.55 10.63 -11.22
C ALA A 298 8.23 9.34 -10.48
N LEU A 299 8.95 8.28 -10.77
CA LEU A 299 8.79 6.99 -10.13
C LEU A 299 9.90 6.80 -9.09
N LEU A 300 9.50 6.70 -7.84
CA LEU A 300 10.40 6.53 -6.70
C LEU A 300 10.43 5.05 -6.31
N ASN A 301 11.62 4.44 -6.29
CA ASN A 301 11.79 3.02 -5.97
C ASN A 301 10.80 2.11 -6.74
N VAL A 302 10.59 2.39 -8.02
CA VAL A 302 9.70 1.58 -8.85
C VAL A 302 10.25 0.17 -9.01
N ARG A 303 9.36 -0.81 -8.93
CA ARG A 303 9.67 -2.24 -8.96
C ARG A 303 8.88 -2.92 -10.07
N HIS A 304 9.52 -3.83 -10.78
CA HIS A 304 8.85 -4.59 -11.84
C HIS A 304 7.80 -5.54 -11.23
N PRO A 305 6.52 -5.45 -11.64
CA PRO A 305 5.42 -6.18 -10.96
C PRO A 305 5.49 -7.70 -11.11
N LEU A 306 6.17 -8.21 -12.15
CA LEU A 306 6.23 -9.64 -12.44
C LEU A 306 7.47 -10.35 -11.88
N ILE A 307 8.46 -9.61 -11.38
CA ILE A 307 9.68 -10.17 -10.80
C ILE A 307 9.47 -10.44 -9.31
N ALA A 308 9.88 -11.62 -8.83
CA ALA A 308 9.69 -12.00 -7.42
C ALA A 308 10.52 -11.17 -6.43
N LYS A 309 11.75 -10.78 -6.81
CA LYS A 309 12.65 -9.94 -6.01
C LYS A 309 13.17 -8.81 -6.89
N PRO A 310 12.33 -7.83 -7.21
CA PRO A 310 12.72 -6.73 -8.09
C PRO A 310 13.67 -5.78 -7.37
N VAL A 311 14.66 -5.27 -8.10
CA VAL A 311 15.52 -4.18 -7.62
C VAL A 311 14.76 -2.87 -7.77
N PRO A 312 14.59 -2.07 -6.70
CA PRO A 312 13.90 -0.80 -6.78
C PRO A 312 14.77 0.23 -7.54
N ASN A 313 14.12 1.02 -8.41
CA ASN A 313 14.78 2.03 -9.23
C ASN A 313 14.02 3.35 -9.19
N ASP A 314 14.76 4.46 -9.26
CA ASP A 314 14.18 5.79 -9.45
C ASP A 314 14.22 6.14 -10.94
N LEU A 315 13.13 6.72 -11.45
CA LEU A 315 13.03 7.21 -12.81
C LEU A 315 12.34 8.56 -12.84
N TYR A 316 12.99 9.54 -13.46
CA TYR A 316 12.47 10.89 -13.61
C TYR A 316 12.37 11.26 -15.10
N PHE A 317 11.17 11.53 -15.55
CA PHE A 317 10.92 11.93 -16.93
C PHE A 317 10.19 13.28 -16.91
N GLY A 318 10.93 14.33 -16.59
CA GLY A 318 10.39 15.68 -16.43
C GLY A 318 9.78 16.27 -17.70
N SER A 319 9.09 17.39 -17.58
CA SER A 319 8.36 18.02 -18.71
C SER A 319 9.29 18.49 -19.86
N GLN A 320 10.53 18.84 -19.55
CA GLN A 320 11.52 19.26 -20.56
C GLN A 320 12.28 18.10 -21.19
N LEU A 321 12.22 16.92 -20.60
CA LEU A 321 12.89 15.74 -21.08
C LEU A 321 11.95 14.97 -22.00
N THR A 322 12.36 14.75 -23.25
CA THR A 322 11.54 14.06 -24.26
C THR A 322 12.01 12.64 -24.47
N ALA A 323 13.30 12.36 -24.40
CA ALA A 323 13.83 11.01 -24.56
C ALA A 323 14.82 10.61 -23.47
N ILE A 324 14.78 9.34 -23.07
CA ILE A 324 15.81 8.69 -22.24
C ILE A 324 16.43 7.57 -23.07
N VAL A 325 17.76 7.61 -23.23
CA VAL A 325 18.51 6.59 -23.97
C VAL A 325 19.31 5.75 -23.00
N ILE A 326 18.93 4.49 -22.84
CA ILE A 326 19.62 3.54 -21.96
C ILE A 326 20.72 2.84 -22.73
N THR A 327 21.98 3.08 -22.34
CA THR A 327 23.16 2.49 -22.99
C THR A 327 23.79 1.41 -22.10
N GLY A 328 24.54 0.49 -22.69
CA GLY A 328 25.27 -0.56 -21.97
C GLY A 328 24.93 -1.98 -22.44
N PRO A 329 25.46 -3.04 -21.78
CA PRO A 329 25.24 -4.43 -22.18
C PRO A 329 23.82 -4.90 -21.93
N ASN A 330 23.31 -5.84 -22.76
CA ASN A 330 21.94 -6.37 -22.67
C ASN A 330 21.67 -7.10 -21.35
N THR A 331 22.67 -7.74 -20.79
CA THR A 331 22.58 -8.48 -19.51
C THR A 331 22.28 -7.59 -18.30
N GLY A 332 22.34 -6.26 -18.44
CA GLY A 332 22.16 -5.29 -17.35
C GLY A 332 20.70 -5.07 -16.92
N GLY A 333 19.71 -5.50 -17.69
CA GLY A 333 18.28 -5.31 -17.38
C GLY A 333 17.64 -4.10 -18.06
N LYS A 334 18.19 -3.61 -19.17
CA LYS A 334 17.65 -2.48 -19.97
C LYS A 334 16.21 -2.71 -20.38
N THR A 335 15.91 -3.86 -21.02
CA THR A 335 14.57 -4.28 -21.44
C THR A 335 13.59 -4.36 -20.26
N ILE A 336 14.06 -4.82 -19.10
CA ILE A 336 13.24 -4.88 -17.87
C ILE A 336 12.82 -3.46 -17.44
N MET A 337 13.71 -2.48 -17.57
CA MET A 337 13.40 -1.09 -17.21
C MET A 337 12.35 -0.47 -18.17
N LEU A 338 12.46 -0.74 -19.48
CA LEU A 338 11.41 -0.40 -20.46
C LEU A 338 10.06 -1.00 -20.08
N LYS A 339 10.02 -2.33 -19.85
CA LYS A 339 8.81 -3.03 -19.43
C LYS A 339 8.27 -2.49 -18.10
N THR A 340 9.14 -2.13 -17.16
CA THR A 340 8.73 -1.55 -15.87
C THR A 340 8.00 -0.24 -16.07
N LEU A 341 8.53 0.66 -16.90
CA LEU A 341 7.89 1.94 -17.21
C LEU A 341 6.53 1.74 -17.86
N GLY A 342 6.46 0.89 -18.90
CA GLY A 342 5.20 0.62 -19.61
C GLY A 342 4.15 -0.04 -18.72
N LEU A 343 4.50 -1.10 -17.98
CA LEU A 343 3.59 -1.79 -17.07
C LEU A 343 3.09 -0.88 -15.94
N THR A 344 3.96 -0.03 -15.39
CA THR A 344 3.57 0.93 -14.33
C THR A 344 2.48 1.88 -14.84
N HIS A 345 2.58 2.36 -16.08
CA HIS A 345 1.57 3.22 -16.69
C HIS A 345 0.28 2.45 -17.02
N LEU A 346 0.39 1.23 -17.56
CA LEU A 346 -0.80 0.38 -17.78
C LEU A 346 -1.54 0.09 -16.48
N MET A 347 -0.81 -0.23 -15.40
CA MET A 347 -1.41 -0.42 -14.08
C MET A 347 -2.11 0.85 -13.59
N ALA A 348 -1.44 1.99 -13.60
CA ALA A 348 -2.01 3.25 -13.14
C ALA A 348 -3.25 3.64 -13.97
N GLN A 349 -3.19 3.54 -15.30
CA GLN A 349 -4.31 3.84 -16.19
C GLN A 349 -5.46 2.83 -16.09
N SER A 350 -5.21 1.64 -15.57
CA SER A 350 -6.27 0.68 -15.21
C SER A 350 -6.82 0.89 -13.79
N GLY A 351 -6.49 1.98 -13.10
CA GLY A 351 -6.92 2.23 -11.72
C GLY A 351 -6.35 1.24 -10.71
N LEU A 352 -5.18 0.64 -11.03
CA LEU A 352 -4.45 -0.25 -10.13
C LEU A 352 -3.35 0.51 -9.39
N PRO A 353 -3.03 0.12 -8.15
CA PRO A 353 -1.88 0.64 -7.43
C PRO A 353 -0.58 0.20 -8.11
N ILE A 354 0.45 1.06 -8.08
CA ILE A 354 1.75 0.78 -8.69
C ILE A 354 2.79 0.35 -7.66
N LEU A 355 3.72 -0.50 -8.06
CA LEU A 355 4.80 -0.96 -7.19
C LEU A 355 5.91 0.09 -7.11
N ALA A 356 5.68 1.15 -6.36
CA ALA A 356 6.59 2.26 -6.16
C ALA A 356 6.44 2.85 -4.76
N ASP A 357 7.25 3.84 -4.40
CA ASP A 357 7.12 4.53 -3.13
C ASP A 357 6.12 5.70 -3.22
N LYS A 358 5.60 6.10 -2.04
CA LYS A 358 4.69 7.24 -1.91
C LYS A 358 5.33 8.53 -2.47
N GLY A 359 4.53 9.29 -3.20
CA GLY A 359 4.99 10.51 -3.88
C GLY A 359 5.32 10.31 -5.35
N SER A 360 5.30 9.06 -5.83
CA SER A 360 5.43 8.76 -7.26
C SER A 360 4.32 9.43 -8.07
N ARG A 361 4.68 9.93 -9.24
CA ARG A 361 3.77 10.57 -10.21
C ARG A 361 3.83 9.82 -11.54
N VAL A 362 2.67 9.65 -12.16
CA VAL A 362 2.51 9.05 -13.49
C VAL A 362 1.82 10.02 -14.43
N ALA A 363 2.19 9.98 -15.69
CA ALA A 363 1.47 10.66 -16.76
C ALA A 363 0.35 9.76 -17.30
N ILE A 364 -0.64 10.37 -17.95
CA ILE A 364 -1.68 9.63 -18.66
C ILE A 364 -1.38 9.75 -20.15
N PHE A 365 -1.22 8.60 -20.79
CA PHE A 365 -0.97 8.49 -22.21
C PHE A 365 -2.21 7.97 -22.93
N LYS A 366 -2.48 8.55 -24.08
CA LYS A 366 -3.56 8.11 -24.96
C LYS A 366 -3.22 6.77 -25.60
N GLU A 367 -1.97 6.62 -26.02
CA GLU A 367 -1.41 5.37 -26.54
C GLU A 367 -0.02 5.12 -25.95
N ILE A 368 0.27 3.84 -25.71
CA ILE A 368 1.60 3.36 -25.37
C ILE A 368 2.03 2.41 -26.47
N PHE A 369 3.16 2.70 -27.09
CA PHE A 369 3.76 1.87 -28.12
C PHE A 369 5.01 1.19 -27.58
N ALA A 370 5.21 -0.07 -27.95
CA ALA A 370 6.41 -0.79 -27.60
C ALA A 370 6.88 -1.66 -28.77
N ASP A 371 8.15 -1.50 -29.12
CA ASP A 371 8.90 -2.43 -29.96
C ASP A 371 9.92 -3.13 -29.06
N ILE A 372 9.48 -4.22 -28.40
CA ILE A 372 10.22 -4.98 -27.39
C ILE A 372 10.07 -6.47 -27.69
N GLY A 373 11.18 -7.15 -27.82
CA GLY A 373 11.23 -8.61 -27.97
C GLY A 373 12.01 -9.05 -29.21
N ASP A 374 12.75 -10.17 -29.07
CA ASP A 374 13.36 -10.88 -30.17
C ASP A 374 12.32 -11.72 -30.90
N GLU A 375 11.93 -11.38 -32.12
CA GLU A 375 11.23 -12.31 -32.99
C GLU A 375 12.20 -13.41 -33.48
N GLN A 376 12.63 -14.29 -32.56
CA GLN A 376 13.38 -15.52 -32.89
C GLN A 376 12.47 -16.63 -33.40
N SER A 377 11.48 -16.30 -34.23
CA SER A 377 10.75 -17.31 -34.95
C SER A 377 11.55 -17.75 -36.17
N ILE A 378 11.97 -19.01 -36.16
CA ILE A 378 12.78 -19.66 -37.21
C ILE A 378 12.15 -19.56 -38.60
N GLU A 379 10.87 -19.18 -38.73
CA GLU A 379 10.10 -19.13 -39.98
C GLU A 379 10.14 -17.78 -40.73
N GLN A 380 10.67 -16.70 -40.10
CA GLN A 380 10.76 -15.37 -40.73
C GLN A 380 12.20 -14.86 -40.79
N SER A 381 13.02 -15.51 -41.64
CA SER A 381 14.43 -15.14 -41.89
C SER A 381 14.62 -13.94 -42.84
N LEU A 382 13.64 -13.06 -42.98
CA LEU A 382 13.81 -11.75 -43.57
C LEU A 382 14.16 -10.77 -42.47
N SER A 383 15.47 -10.67 -42.19
CA SER A 383 16.13 -9.64 -41.42
C SER A 383 15.31 -9.06 -40.25
N THR A 384 15.70 -9.41 -39.03
CA THR A 384 15.23 -8.78 -37.77
C THR A 384 15.16 -7.25 -37.89
N PHE A 385 16.06 -6.63 -38.64
CA PHE A 385 16.05 -5.21 -38.95
C PHE A 385 14.81 -4.76 -39.69
N SER A 386 14.35 -5.52 -40.71
CA SER A 386 13.17 -5.11 -41.51
C SER A 386 11.88 -5.17 -40.70
N SER A 387 11.71 -6.15 -39.81
CA SER A 387 10.53 -6.21 -38.94
C SER A 387 10.51 -5.11 -37.89
N HIS A 388 11.64 -4.87 -37.20
CA HIS A 388 11.75 -3.74 -36.27
C HIS A 388 11.53 -2.40 -36.96
N MET A 389 12.08 -2.20 -38.16
CA MET A 389 11.89 -0.97 -38.92
C MET A 389 10.46 -0.78 -39.38
N THR A 390 9.77 -1.87 -39.76
CA THR A 390 8.34 -1.80 -40.11
C THR A 390 7.50 -1.38 -38.92
N HIS A 391 7.71 -1.98 -37.75
CA HIS A 391 7.03 -1.59 -36.52
C HIS A 391 7.35 -0.14 -36.12
N THR A 392 8.63 0.26 -36.21
CA THR A 392 9.05 1.64 -35.96
C THR A 392 8.31 2.62 -36.86
N VAL A 393 8.18 2.34 -38.17
CA VAL A 393 7.43 3.17 -39.11
C VAL A 393 5.95 3.26 -38.76
N GLU A 394 5.33 2.15 -38.35
CA GLU A 394 3.93 2.13 -37.88
C GLU A 394 3.76 3.00 -36.64
N ILE A 395 4.64 2.85 -35.65
CA ILE A 395 4.66 3.64 -34.42
C ILE A 395 4.82 5.13 -34.74
N LEU A 396 5.82 5.52 -35.56
CA LEU A 396 6.08 6.92 -35.91
C LEU A 396 4.89 7.58 -36.64
N ARG A 397 4.11 6.82 -37.41
CA ARG A 397 2.90 7.30 -38.08
C ARG A 397 1.72 7.48 -37.12
N ALA A 398 1.59 6.60 -36.13
CA ALA A 398 0.44 6.57 -35.21
C ALA A 398 0.65 7.45 -33.97
N ALA A 399 1.90 7.67 -33.53
CA ALA A 399 2.22 8.36 -32.31
C ALA A 399 1.98 9.88 -32.39
N ASP A 400 1.42 10.43 -31.35
CA ASP A 400 1.21 11.86 -31.11
C ASP A 400 1.87 12.33 -29.78
N GLN A 401 1.68 13.59 -29.41
CA GLN A 401 2.26 14.16 -28.19
C GLN A 401 1.76 13.48 -26.90
N ASP A 402 0.60 12.84 -26.96
CA ASP A 402 0.01 12.12 -25.82
C ASP A 402 0.40 10.63 -25.80
N SER A 403 1.44 10.26 -26.54
CA SER A 403 1.93 8.89 -26.65
C SER A 403 3.21 8.67 -25.84
N LEU A 404 3.40 7.44 -25.33
CA LEU A 404 4.64 6.93 -24.77
C LEU A 404 5.23 5.87 -25.70
N ILE A 405 6.49 6.00 -26.09
CA ILE A 405 7.16 5.05 -26.98
C ILE A 405 8.28 4.34 -26.21
N LEU A 406 8.35 3.03 -26.37
CA LEU A 406 9.34 2.15 -25.76
C LEU A 406 10.05 1.35 -26.87
N PHE A 407 11.30 1.68 -27.13
CA PHE A 407 12.11 0.98 -28.12
C PHE A 407 13.21 0.14 -27.46
N ASP A 408 13.23 -1.16 -27.73
CA ASP A 408 14.34 -2.01 -27.34
C ASP A 408 15.29 -2.18 -28.52
N GLU A 409 16.59 -1.97 -28.30
CA GLU A 409 17.66 -2.06 -29.29
C GLU A 409 17.43 -1.24 -30.55
N LEU A 410 17.06 0.04 -30.40
CA LEU A 410 16.76 0.94 -31.51
C LEU A 410 17.93 1.00 -32.54
N GLY A 411 17.63 0.71 -33.82
CA GLY A 411 18.58 0.69 -34.92
C GLY A 411 19.41 -0.60 -35.07
N ALA A 412 19.16 -1.62 -34.21
CA ALA A 412 19.91 -2.88 -34.30
C ALA A 412 19.59 -3.68 -35.58
N GLY A 413 20.47 -4.58 -35.95
CA GLY A 413 20.28 -5.53 -37.07
C GLY A 413 20.75 -5.07 -38.44
N THR A 414 21.46 -3.90 -38.55
CA THR A 414 22.08 -3.40 -39.76
C THR A 414 23.55 -2.99 -39.49
N ASP A 415 24.22 -2.34 -40.46
CA ASP A 415 25.53 -1.76 -40.25
C ASP A 415 25.49 -0.82 -39.02
N PRO A 416 26.47 -0.91 -38.12
CA PRO A 416 26.48 -0.11 -36.87
C PRO A 416 26.38 1.40 -37.08
N GLN A 417 27.08 1.95 -38.11
CA GLN A 417 27.03 3.38 -38.38
C GLN A 417 25.70 3.82 -38.97
N GLU A 418 25.11 3.02 -39.87
CA GLU A 418 23.80 3.29 -40.44
C GLU A 418 22.72 3.17 -39.35
N GLY A 419 22.77 2.10 -38.51
CA GLY A 419 21.84 1.88 -37.42
C GLY A 419 21.89 3.01 -36.39
N ALA A 420 23.06 3.46 -35.97
CA ALA A 420 23.23 4.58 -35.05
C ALA A 420 22.67 5.88 -35.65
N SER A 421 22.97 6.16 -36.94
CA SER A 421 22.48 7.36 -37.64
C SER A 421 20.94 7.38 -37.75
N LEU A 422 20.33 6.23 -38.05
CA LEU A 422 18.86 6.08 -38.06
C LEU A 422 18.24 6.26 -36.69
N ALA A 423 18.86 5.68 -35.65
CA ALA A 423 18.38 5.82 -34.27
C ALA A 423 18.42 7.28 -33.82
N MET A 424 19.48 8.02 -34.10
CA MET A 424 19.59 9.46 -33.80
C MET A 424 18.51 10.26 -34.55
N ALA A 425 18.32 10.01 -35.84
CA ALA A 425 17.31 10.72 -36.63
C ALA A 425 15.87 10.44 -36.16
N ILE A 426 15.57 9.20 -35.74
CA ILE A 426 14.28 8.84 -35.16
C ILE A 426 14.05 9.57 -33.82
N LEU A 427 15.08 9.60 -32.96
CA LEU A 427 15.00 10.32 -31.68
C LEU A 427 14.85 11.83 -31.88
N ASP A 428 15.50 12.42 -32.87
CA ASP A 428 15.35 13.84 -33.23
C ASP A 428 13.90 14.15 -33.66
N ASP A 429 13.31 13.33 -34.54
CA ASP A 429 11.92 13.51 -34.97
C ASP A 429 10.96 13.44 -33.78
N LEU A 430 11.14 12.44 -32.89
CA LEU A 430 10.30 12.28 -31.71
C LEU A 430 10.48 13.43 -30.71
N CYS A 431 11.71 13.94 -30.54
CA CYS A 431 11.98 15.11 -29.71
C CYS A 431 11.34 16.38 -30.27
N LEU A 432 11.44 16.61 -31.58
CA LEU A 432 10.80 17.74 -32.25
C LEU A 432 9.28 17.70 -32.12
N ARG A 433 8.69 16.52 -32.14
CA ARG A 433 7.26 16.30 -31.95
C ARG A 433 6.84 16.30 -30.46
N GLY A 434 7.79 16.33 -29.52
CA GLY A 434 7.52 16.34 -28.08
C GLY A 434 6.99 15.02 -27.52
N ILE A 435 7.27 13.88 -28.16
CA ILE A 435 6.74 12.56 -27.81
C ILE A 435 7.67 11.89 -26.80
N LYS A 436 7.13 11.50 -25.65
CA LYS A 436 7.89 10.80 -24.61
C LYS A 436 8.41 9.45 -25.09
N THR A 437 9.72 9.29 -25.09
CA THR A 437 10.36 8.09 -25.64
C THR A 437 11.43 7.54 -24.69
N MET A 438 11.40 6.24 -24.44
CA MET A 438 12.50 5.53 -23.78
C MET A 438 13.07 4.48 -24.73
N ALA A 439 14.34 4.58 -25.05
CA ALA A 439 14.99 3.67 -25.98
C ALA A 439 16.20 3.00 -25.34
N THR A 440 16.46 1.74 -25.69
CA THR A 440 17.72 1.08 -25.36
C THR A 440 18.60 0.98 -26.60
N THR A 441 19.90 1.01 -26.42
CA THR A 441 20.86 0.82 -27.50
C THR A 441 22.20 0.32 -26.96
N HIS A 442 23.02 -0.20 -27.86
CA HIS A 442 24.40 -0.56 -27.60
C HIS A 442 25.41 0.31 -28.39
N TYR A 443 24.92 1.27 -29.20
CA TYR A 443 25.76 2.12 -30.02
C TYR A 443 26.48 3.21 -29.21
N PRO A 444 27.83 3.33 -29.34
CA PRO A 444 28.58 4.36 -28.62
C PRO A 444 28.19 5.79 -29.03
N GLU A 445 27.81 6.01 -30.30
CA GLU A 445 27.48 7.32 -30.87
C GLU A 445 26.29 7.96 -30.12
N LEU A 446 25.31 7.16 -29.70
CA LEU A 446 24.15 7.67 -28.96
C LEU A 446 24.52 8.15 -27.56
N LYS A 447 25.68 7.76 -27.01
CA LYS A 447 26.16 8.28 -25.72
C LYS A 447 26.55 9.75 -25.83
N ALA A 448 27.32 10.08 -26.87
CA ALA A 448 27.72 11.46 -27.15
C ALA A 448 26.50 12.32 -27.52
N TYR A 449 25.65 11.78 -28.39
CA TYR A 449 24.41 12.42 -28.82
C TYR A 449 23.48 12.79 -27.64
N GLY A 450 23.30 11.90 -26.67
CA GLY A 450 22.48 12.19 -25.49
C GLY A 450 23.11 13.16 -24.48
N ILE A 451 24.40 13.51 -24.61
CA ILE A 451 25.04 14.57 -23.82
C ILE A 451 24.85 15.93 -24.51
N GLU A 452 24.90 15.95 -25.84
CA GLU A 452 24.94 17.18 -26.64
C GLU A 452 23.53 17.69 -26.99
N THR A 453 22.53 16.81 -27.00
CA THR A 453 21.18 17.13 -27.47
C THR A 453 20.25 17.51 -26.29
N SER A 454 19.71 18.71 -26.32
CA SER A 454 18.72 19.17 -25.32
C SER A 454 17.44 18.38 -25.43
N GLY A 455 16.89 17.95 -24.29
CA GLY A 455 15.65 17.15 -24.22
C GLY A 455 15.89 15.64 -24.30
N ILE A 456 17.14 15.22 -24.45
CA ILE A 456 17.54 13.80 -24.40
C ILE A 456 18.48 13.60 -23.21
N GLU A 457 18.29 12.53 -22.47
CA GLU A 457 19.15 12.17 -21.35
C GLU A 457 19.65 10.74 -21.48
N ASN A 458 20.94 10.57 -21.22
CA ASN A 458 21.53 9.24 -21.14
C ASN A 458 21.14 8.55 -19.84
N ALA A 459 21.03 7.24 -19.91
CA ALA A 459 20.92 6.38 -18.74
C ALA A 459 21.71 5.08 -18.95
N SER A 460 21.97 4.38 -17.86
CA SER A 460 22.64 3.08 -17.88
C SER A 460 22.13 2.16 -16.77
N MET A 461 22.52 0.90 -16.85
CA MET A 461 22.33 -0.06 -15.76
C MET A 461 23.66 -0.23 -15.04
N GLU A 462 23.65 -0.11 -13.71
CA GLU A 462 24.84 -0.27 -12.88
C GLU A 462 25.41 -1.68 -13.02
N PHE A 463 26.72 -1.76 -13.20
CA PHE A 463 27.47 -3.01 -13.26
C PHE A 463 28.55 -3.00 -12.19
N ASP A 464 28.58 -4.02 -11.33
CA ASP A 464 29.60 -4.14 -10.30
C ASP A 464 30.87 -4.75 -10.91
N SER A 465 31.87 -3.92 -11.09
CA SER A 465 33.19 -4.31 -11.62
C SER A 465 33.94 -5.30 -10.72
N ASN A 466 33.65 -5.34 -9.41
CA ASN A 466 34.30 -6.27 -8.48
C ASN A 466 33.71 -7.69 -8.56
N SER A 467 32.37 -7.79 -8.57
CA SER A 467 31.68 -9.07 -8.70
C SER A 467 31.46 -9.48 -10.14
N LEU A 468 31.64 -8.56 -11.12
CA LEU A 468 31.28 -8.69 -12.53
C LEU A 468 29.84 -9.19 -12.73
N ARG A 469 28.92 -8.67 -11.93
CA ARG A 469 27.50 -8.97 -12.03
C ARG A 469 26.70 -7.70 -12.21
N PRO A 470 25.59 -7.76 -12.96
CA PRO A 470 24.67 -6.64 -13.00
C PRO A 470 24.02 -6.45 -11.64
N THR A 471 23.94 -5.22 -11.17
CA THR A 471 23.19 -4.86 -9.94
C THR A 471 21.73 -4.61 -10.23
N TYR A 472 21.35 -4.47 -11.51
CA TYR A 472 20.02 -4.09 -12.00
C TYR A 472 19.54 -2.72 -11.50
N LYS A 473 20.46 -1.88 -11.03
CA LYS A 473 20.17 -0.50 -10.65
C LYS A 473 20.25 0.42 -11.86
N PHE A 474 19.20 1.20 -12.05
CA PHE A 474 19.10 2.20 -13.12
C PHE A 474 19.81 3.49 -12.72
N MET A 475 20.71 3.96 -13.57
CA MET A 475 21.47 5.19 -13.38
C MET A 475 21.10 6.20 -14.47
N GLN A 476 20.24 7.13 -14.12
CA GLN A 476 19.86 8.23 -15.00
C GLN A 476 20.92 9.32 -15.00
N GLY A 477 21.12 9.97 -16.15
CA GLY A 477 22.14 11.02 -16.34
C GLY A 477 23.54 10.48 -16.63
N VAL A 478 23.74 9.15 -16.63
CA VAL A 478 25.05 8.53 -16.82
C VAL A 478 25.03 7.53 -17.97
N PRO A 479 25.81 7.74 -19.05
CA PRO A 479 25.92 6.76 -20.11
C PRO A 479 26.67 5.51 -19.64
N GLY A 480 26.25 4.34 -20.12
CA GLY A 480 26.84 3.05 -19.73
C GLY A 480 28.22 2.78 -20.38
N ARG A 481 29.05 2.04 -19.65
CA ARG A 481 30.34 1.56 -20.15
C ARG A 481 30.20 0.19 -20.83
N SER A 482 31.16 -0.06 -21.73
CA SER A 482 31.35 -1.41 -22.27
C SER A 482 32.38 -2.13 -21.39
N ASN A 483 31.92 -3.15 -20.63
CA ASN A 483 32.79 -3.94 -19.75
C ASN A 483 33.25 -5.26 -20.40
N ALA A 484 33.24 -5.32 -21.75
CA ALA A 484 33.51 -6.55 -22.49
C ALA A 484 34.92 -7.10 -22.20
N PHE A 485 35.94 -6.24 -22.11
CA PHE A 485 37.31 -6.67 -21.84
C PHE A 485 37.53 -7.19 -20.44
N GLU A 486 36.85 -6.61 -19.43
CA GLU A 486 36.90 -7.06 -18.05
C GLU A 486 36.18 -8.39 -17.87
N ILE A 487 35.04 -8.55 -18.52
CA ILE A 487 34.28 -9.80 -18.54
C ILE A 487 35.10 -10.89 -19.25
N ALA A 488 35.69 -10.60 -20.43
CA ALA A 488 36.50 -11.56 -21.16
C ALA A 488 37.75 -12.03 -20.37
N ARG A 489 38.42 -11.11 -19.68
CA ARG A 489 39.55 -11.43 -18.78
C ARG A 489 39.16 -12.41 -17.71
N ARG A 490 38.01 -12.18 -17.08
CA ARG A 490 37.52 -13.07 -16.00
C ARG A 490 37.03 -14.44 -16.50
N LEU A 491 36.50 -14.49 -17.72
CA LEU A 491 36.13 -15.75 -18.36
C LEU A 491 37.36 -16.57 -18.81
N GLY A 492 38.59 -16.04 -18.63
CA GLY A 492 39.83 -16.75 -18.89
C GLY A 492 40.47 -16.43 -20.23
N LEU A 493 40.01 -15.37 -20.94
CA LEU A 493 40.70 -14.91 -22.13
C LEU A 493 42.07 -14.33 -21.73
N SER A 494 43.12 -14.72 -22.45
CA SER A 494 44.50 -14.31 -22.10
C SER A 494 44.69 -12.78 -22.21
N ASP A 495 45.46 -12.22 -21.28
CA ASP A 495 45.74 -10.76 -21.26
C ASP A 495 46.40 -10.27 -22.56
N ILE A 496 47.16 -11.12 -23.26
CA ILE A 496 47.75 -10.82 -24.55
C ILE A 496 46.68 -10.51 -25.61
N ILE A 497 45.61 -11.34 -25.65
CA ILE A 497 44.50 -11.11 -26.59
C ILE A 497 43.73 -9.84 -26.21
N ILE A 498 43.52 -9.62 -24.91
CA ILE A 498 42.79 -8.46 -24.41
C ILE A 498 43.59 -7.16 -24.72
N GLN A 499 44.90 -7.14 -24.46
CA GLN A 499 45.75 -6.00 -24.78
C GLN A 499 45.77 -5.72 -26.28
N SER A 500 45.86 -6.76 -27.11
CA SER A 500 45.78 -6.63 -28.56
C SER A 500 44.42 -6.03 -28.98
N ALA A 501 43.32 -6.50 -28.41
CA ALA A 501 41.98 -5.99 -28.71
C ALA A 501 41.82 -4.53 -28.24
N GLN A 502 42.35 -4.17 -27.08
CA GLN A 502 42.37 -2.78 -26.59
C GLN A 502 43.12 -1.83 -27.52
N SER A 503 44.24 -2.26 -28.11
CA SER A 503 45.00 -1.43 -29.06
C SER A 503 44.24 -1.09 -30.36
N TRP A 504 43.16 -1.81 -30.68
CA TRP A 504 42.31 -1.52 -31.83
C TRP A 504 41.15 -0.55 -31.49
N THR A 505 40.89 -0.27 -30.19
CA THR A 505 39.77 0.57 -29.72
C THR A 505 40.21 1.97 -29.23
N ASP A 506 41.48 2.33 -29.25
CA ASP A 506 42.06 3.52 -28.62
C ASP A 506 41.83 4.85 -29.38
N THR A 507 40.62 5.10 -29.90
CA THR A 507 40.33 6.37 -30.60
C THR A 507 39.56 7.41 -29.79
N ASP A 508 39.00 7.07 -28.56
CA ASP A 508 38.16 8.00 -27.79
C ASP A 508 38.50 8.05 -26.29
N SER A 509 39.75 8.36 -25.92
CA SER A 509 40.20 8.32 -24.52
C SER A 509 39.59 9.41 -23.60
N ASP A 510 39.24 10.59 -24.12
CA ASP A 510 38.78 11.72 -23.32
C ASP A 510 37.29 11.59 -22.92
N VAL A 511 36.42 11.17 -23.83
CA VAL A 511 34.99 10.94 -23.55
C VAL A 511 34.79 9.79 -22.54
N ASN A 512 35.54 8.70 -22.74
CA ASN A 512 35.48 7.55 -21.81
C ASN A 512 35.97 7.93 -20.40
N ARG A 513 36.96 8.82 -20.27
CA ARG A 513 37.47 9.31 -18.97
C ARG A 513 36.48 10.22 -18.25
N ILE A 514 35.73 11.04 -18.99
CA ILE A 514 34.64 11.87 -18.44
C ILE A 514 33.49 10.99 -17.94
N ILE A 515 33.09 10.00 -18.75
CA ILE A 515 32.06 9.01 -18.36
C ILE A 515 32.47 8.28 -17.08
N GLU A 516 33.75 7.88 -16.95
CA GLU A 516 34.31 7.24 -15.76
C GLU A 516 34.16 8.07 -14.49
N LYS A 517 34.46 9.35 -14.61
CA LYS A 517 34.35 10.28 -13.49
C LYS A 517 32.90 10.54 -13.10
N LEU A 518 32.01 10.70 -14.07
CA LEU A 518 30.57 10.88 -13.83
C LEU A 518 29.94 9.65 -13.18
N GLU A 519 30.28 8.45 -13.67
CA GLU A 519 29.76 7.19 -13.12
C GLU A 519 30.21 7.01 -11.66
N SER A 520 31.50 7.22 -11.35
CA SER A 520 32.01 7.10 -9.99
C SER A 520 31.38 8.10 -9.03
N GLN A 521 31.20 9.35 -9.45
CA GLN A 521 30.51 10.37 -8.64
C GLN A 521 29.04 10.06 -8.44
N THR A 522 28.36 9.55 -9.44
CA THR A 522 26.94 9.20 -9.36
C THR A 522 26.72 7.99 -8.44
N VAL A 523 27.58 6.96 -8.54
CA VAL A 523 27.55 5.78 -7.65
C VAL A 523 27.78 6.21 -6.20
N GLU A 524 28.76 7.09 -5.94
CA GLU A 524 29.05 7.59 -4.60
C GLU A 524 27.89 8.43 -4.04
N SER A 525 27.34 9.34 -4.86
CA SER A 525 26.18 10.15 -4.49
C SER A 525 24.96 9.28 -4.14
N ARG A 526 24.71 8.25 -4.94
CA ARG A 526 23.61 7.30 -4.72
C ARG A 526 23.80 6.49 -3.44
N ARG A 527 25.00 5.98 -3.17
CA ARG A 527 25.31 5.31 -1.91
C ARG A 527 25.04 6.18 -0.69
N ARG A 528 25.32 7.49 -0.80
CA ARG A 528 25.01 8.46 0.25
C ARG A 528 23.51 8.66 0.41
N LEU A 529 22.76 8.74 -0.68
CA LEU A 529 21.29 8.85 -0.67
C LEU A 529 20.62 7.59 -0.08
N ASP A 530 21.08 6.38 -0.47
CA ASP A 530 20.58 5.13 0.07
C ASP A 530 20.79 5.06 1.58
N LYS A 531 21.96 5.49 2.07
CA LYS A 531 22.24 5.54 3.51
C LYS A 531 21.38 6.57 4.26
N ILE A 532 21.05 7.69 3.62
CA ILE A 532 20.12 8.68 4.18
C ILE A 532 18.71 8.08 4.27
N ARG A 533 18.26 7.37 3.23
CA ARG A 533 16.95 6.70 3.23
C ARG A 533 16.84 5.61 4.30
N GLU A 534 17.90 4.81 4.51
CA GLU A 534 17.95 3.84 5.61
C GLU A 534 17.76 4.52 6.96
N VAL A 535 18.51 5.59 7.21
CA VAL A 535 18.40 6.37 8.46
C VAL A 535 17.03 7.02 8.62
N GLU A 536 16.42 7.51 7.54
CA GLU A 536 15.06 8.05 7.57
C GLU A 536 14.03 6.98 7.90
N GLN A 537 14.16 5.77 7.32
CA GLN A 537 13.26 4.65 7.63
C GLN A 537 13.41 4.18 9.09
N GLU A 538 14.63 4.11 9.61
CA GLU A 538 14.87 3.79 11.02
C GLU A 538 14.28 4.87 11.94
N ASN A 539 14.47 6.14 11.63
CA ASN A 539 13.86 7.24 12.34
C ASN A 539 12.32 7.19 12.32
N PHE A 540 11.73 6.84 11.17
CA PHE A 540 10.28 6.69 11.08
C PHE A 540 9.76 5.53 11.94
N LYS A 541 10.44 4.37 11.93
CA LYS A 541 10.12 3.23 12.81
C LYS A 541 10.25 3.59 14.28
N MET A 542 11.34 4.29 14.64
CA MET A 542 11.60 4.76 16.01
C MET A 542 10.50 5.73 16.47
N ASN A 543 10.15 6.72 15.64
CA ASN A 543 9.09 7.68 15.95
C ASN A 543 7.72 7.01 16.12
N ARG A 544 7.42 5.98 15.31
CA ARG A 544 6.18 5.20 15.45
C ARG A 544 6.14 4.38 16.74
N ALA A 545 7.26 3.79 17.12
CA ALA A 545 7.40 3.07 18.39
C ALA A 545 7.27 4.02 19.59
N LEU A 546 7.89 5.20 19.50
CA LEU A 546 7.80 6.26 20.52
C LEU A 546 6.37 6.77 20.71
N ARG A 547 5.61 6.97 19.61
CA ARG A 547 4.20 7.34 19.69
C ARG A 547 3.36 6.27 20.38
N LYS A 548 3.54 5.00 20.00
CA LYS A 548 2.83 3.90 20.67
C LYS A 548 3.11 3.86 22.17
N LEU A 549 4.39 3.97 22.56
CA LEU A 549 4.77 4.00 23.97
C LEU A 549 4.18 5.20 24.71
N TYR A 550 4.12 6.35 24.04
CA TYR A 550 3.51 7.56 24.61
C TYR A 550 1.99 7.39 24.82
N ASP A 551 1.31 6.77 23.86
CA ASP A 551 -0.13 6.50 23.98
C ASP A 551 -0.43 5.46 25.07
N GLU A 552 0.39 4.42 25.20
CA GLU A 552 0.31 3.43 26.28
C GLU A 552 0.51 4.10 27.65
N LEU A 553 1.54 4.93 27.79
CA LEU A 553 1.83 5.66 29.04
C LEU A 553 0.69 6.63 29.42
N ASN A 554 0.08 7.29 28.44
CA ASN A 554 -1.07 8.15 28.71
C ASN A 554 -2.30 7.35 29.15
N ARG A 555 -2.56 6.19 28.56
CA ARG A 555 -3.65 5.29 28.98
C ARG A 555 -3.42 4.77 30.40
N GLU A 556 -2.22 4.34 30.74
CA GLU A 556 -1.88 3.92 32.10
C GLU A 556 -2.06 5.07 33.10
N ARG A 557 -1.60 6.28 32.74
CA ARG A 557 -1.80 7.46 33.58
C ARG A 557 -3.26 7.82 33.81
N GLU A 558 -4.09 7.73 32.77
CA GLU A 558 -5.53 7.97 32.91
C GLU A 558 -6.21 6.90 33.78
N ASN A 559 -5.82 5.64 33.61
CA ASN A 559 -6.32 4.54 34.44
C ASN A 559 -5.95 4.73 35.91
N GLU A 560 -4.70 5.10 36.22
CA GLU A 560 -4.27 5.37 37.59
C GLU A 560 -4.96 6.60 38.19
N LEU A 561 -5.19 7.65 37.40
CA LEU A 561 -5.97 8.81 37.81
C LEU A 561 -7.42 8.46 38.12
N ASN A 562 -8.03 7.60 37.30
CA ASN A 562 -9.40 7.16 37.51
C ASN A 562 -9.54 6.24 38.73
N LYS A 563 -8.59 5.34 38.99
CA LYS A 563 -8.52 4.55 40.22
C LYS A 563 -8.40 5.46 41.46
N ALA A 564 -7.47 6.40 41.44
CA ALA A 564 -7.30 7.36 42.55
C ALA A 564 -8.55 8.22 42.77
N ARG A 565 -9.29 8.59 41.72
CA ARG A 565 -10.58 9.30 41.84
C ARG A 565 -11.67 8.44 42.47
N LEU A 566 -11.74 7.13 42.11
CA LEU A 566 -12.67 6.20 42.69
C LEU A 566 -12.36 5.98 44.20
N GLU A 567 -11.12 5.72 44.54
CA GLU A 567 -10.69 5.58 45.95
C GLU A 567 -10.98 6.83 46.76
N ALA A 568 -10.69 8.02 46.20
CA ALA A 568 -11.00 9.29 46.87
C ALA A 568 -12.52 9.47 47.07
N LYS A 569 -13.33 9.06 46.11
CA LYS A 569 -14.81 9.10 46.22
C LYS A 569 -15.29 8.17 47.28
N GLU A 570 -14.79 6.93 47.37
CA GLU A 570 -15.15 5.96 48.42
C GLU A 570 -14.80 6.47 49.82
N ILE A 571 -13.64 7.10 49.95
CA ILE A 571 -13.23 7.73 51.24
C ILE A 571 -14.19 8.87 51.66
N VAL A 572 -14.60 9.71 50.70
CA VAL A 572 -15.54 10.80 50.93
C VAL A 572 -16.94 10.26 51.29
N ASP A 573 -17.42 9.23 50.53
CA ASP A 573 -18.70 8.61 50.78
C ASP A 573 -18.77 7.90 52.14
N MET A 574 -17.69 7.23 52.57
CA MET A 574 -17.55 6.67 53.91
C MET A 574 -17.58 7.77 54.99
N ALA A 575 -16.82 8.84 54.81
CA ALA A 575 -16.79 9.96 55.75
C ALA A 575 -18.16 10.67 55.87
N LEU A 576 -18.89 10.79 54.76
CA LEU A 576 -20.26 11.31 54.73
C LEU A 576 -21.23 10.40 55.51
N ALA A 577 -21.18 9.09 55.29
CA ALA A 577 -22.02 8.10 55.99
C ALA A 577 -21.75 8.09 57.50
N GLU A 578 -20.46 8.15 57.91
CA GLU A 578 -20.08 8.28 59.35
C GLU A 578 -20.53 9.61 59.95
N SER A 579 -20.39 10.71 59.20
CA SER A 579 -20.87 12.04 59.64
C SER A 579 -22.39 12.07 59.81
N GLU A 580 -23.15 11.45 58.89
CA GLU A 580 -24.60 11.30 59.03
C GLU A 580 -25.00 10.42 60.21
N GLY A 581 -24.23 9.36 60.50
CA GLY A 581 -24.41 8.51 61.67
C GLY A 581 -24.21 9.31 62.99
N ILE A 582 -23.17 10.12 63.04
CA ILE A 582 -22.89 10.99 64.20
C ILE A 582 -23.98 12.07 64.38
N LEU A 583 -24.42 12.69 63.26
CA LEU A 583 -25.54 13.67 63.30
C LEU A 583 -26.85 13.04 63.75
N LYS A 584 -27.16 11.81 63.30
CA LYS A 584 -28.34 11.07 63.73
C LYS A 584 -28.34 10.73 65.20
N ASN A 585 -27.15 10.37 65.74
CA ASN A 585 -26.96 10.13 67.14
C ASN A 585 -27.03 11.45 67.98
N LEU A 586 -26.57 12.57 67.48
CA LEU A 586 -26.69 13.89 68.07
C LEU A 586 -28.14 14.39 68.06
N HIS A 587 -28.94 14.14 66.99
CA HIS A 587 -30.36 14.48 66.92
C HIS A 587 -31.25 13.59 67.83
N ALA A 588 -30.88 12.30 67.97
CA ALA A 588 -31.57 11.39 68.89
C ALA A 588 -31.29 11.74 70.39
N ALA A 589 -30.21 12.46 70.64
CA ALA A 589 -29.73 12.80 71.98
C ALA A 589 -30.01 14.26 72.37
N ALA A 590 -31.22 14.77 72.08
CA ALA A 590 -31.65 16.14 72.44
C ALA A 590 -31.64 16.45 73.97
N SER A 591 -30.93 15.63 74.77
CA SER A 591 -30.73 15.83 76.23
C SER A 591 -29.30 15.47 76.71
N LEU A 592 -28.29 15.74 75.89
CA LEU A 592 -26.93 15.34 76.23
C LEU A 592 -26.23 16.33 77.16
N LYS A 593 -25.50 15.78 78.18
CA LYS A 593 -24.60 16.51 79.06
C LYS A 593 -23.37 17.03 78.29
N PRO A 594 -22.75 18.19 78.73
CA PRO A 594 -21.68 18.86 77.97
C PRO A 594 -20.46 17.98 77.58
N HIS A 595 -20.15 16.95 78.37
CA HIS A 595 -19.05 16.04 78.10
C HIS A 595 -19.27 15.13 76.87
N GLN A 596 -20.51 14.74 76.56
CA GLN A 596 -20.84 13.92 75.40
C GLN A 596 -20.73 14.69 74.06
N ILE A 597 -20.96 16.01 74.11
CA ILE A 597 -20.73 16.89 72.97
C ILE A 597 -19.23 17.04 72.65
N ILE A 598 -18.40 17.00 73.71
CA ILE A 598 -16.94 17.06 73.56
C ILE A 598 -16.39 15.74 72.98
N GLU A 599 -16.94 14.60 73.42
CA GLU A 599 -16.59 13.27 72.83
C GLU A 599 -16.96 13.16 71.35
N ALA A 600 -18.18 13.53 70.99
CA ALA A 600 -18.65 13.56 69.61
C ALA A 600 -17.80 14.53 68.72
N LYS A 601 -17.39 15.70 69.26
CA LYS A 601 -16.43 16.60 68.57
C LYS A 601 -15.04 15.99 68.44
N ALA A 602 -14.62 15.18 69.37
CA ALA A 602 -13.31 14.50 69.31
C ALA A 602 -13.36 13.33 68.33
N GLU A 603 -14.45 12.64 68.19
CA GLU A 603 -14.67 11.61 67.16
C GLU A 603 -14.75 12.20 65.74
N LEU A 604 -15.49 13.28 65.50
CA LEU A 604 -15.51 14.04 64.27
C LEU A 604 -14.11 14.57 63.85
N LYS A 605 -13.28 14.91 64.83
CA LYS A 605 -11.95 15.38 64.58
C LYS A 605 -10.96 14.25 64.19
N LYS A 606 -11.28 12.99 64.60
CA LYS A 606 -10.52 11.79 64.16
C LYS A 606 -10.86 11.36 62.73
N LEU A 607 -12.02 11.73 62.21
CA LEU A 607 -12.46 11.44 60.80
C LEU A 607 -11.87 12.41 59.79
N ALA A 608 -11.22 13.50 60.20
CA ALA A 608 -10.48 14.35 59.27
C ALA A 608 -9.34 13.54 58.67
N PRO A 609 -9.33 13.29 57.32
CA PRO A 609 -8.21 12.59 56.69
C PRO A 609 -6.93 13.35 57.05
N GLU A 610 -5.88 12.64 57.49
CA GLU A 610 -4.53 13.22 57.56
C GLU A 610 -4.18 13.70 56.15
N VAL A 611 -4.28 14.99 55.93
CA VAL A 611 -3.78 15.60 54.72
C VAL A 611 -2.28 15.38 54.75
N VAL A 612 -1.83 14.36 54.06
CA VAL A 612 -0.41 14.18 53.77
C VAL A 612 0.01 15.41 52.99
N ASP A 613 0.65 16.34 53.66
CA ASP A 613 1.16 17.58 53.09
C ASP A 613 2.24 17.25 52.06
N LEU A 614 1.79 17.05 50.80
CA LEU A 614 2.62 16.79 49.66
C LEU A 614 3.65 17.93 49.42
N SER A 615 3.48 19.08 50.08
CA SER A 615 4.45 20.17 50.04
C SER A 615 5.77 19.80 50.69
N LYS A 616 5.81 18.76 51.55
CA LYS A 616 7.01 18.22 52.17
C LYS A 616 7.71 17.11 51.40
N ASN A 617 7.13 16.64 50.32
CA ASN A 617 7.74 15.60 49.49
C ASN A 617 8.97 16.18 48.75
N LYS A 618 10.17 15.71 49.14
CA LYS A 618 11.46 16.17 48.58
C LYS A 618 11.55 15.96 47.06
N VAL A 619 10.78 15.04 46.49
CA VAL A 619 10.73 14.75 45.03
C VAL A 619 9.93 15.84 44.30
N LEU A 620 8.78 16.28 44.84
CA LEU A 620 7.96 17.34 44.25
C LEU A 620 8.59 18.75 44.48
N LYS A 621 9.34 18.97 45.54
CA LYS A 621 10.13 20.21 45.76
C LYS A 621 11.27 20.37 44.75
N LYS A 622 11.79 19.27 44.17
CA LYS A 622 12.82 19.33 43.12
C LYS A 622 12.26 19.68 41.74
N ALA A 623 10.97 19.57 41.52
CA ALA A 623 10.34 19.74 40.20
C ALA A 623 9.90 21.18 39.87
N LYS A 624 9.69 22.05 40.87
CA LYS A 624 9.31 23.46 40.63
C LYS A 624 10.51 24.38 40.85
N ILE A 625 11.04 24.89 39.74
CA ILE A 625 12.06 25.96 39.81
C ILE A 625 11.33 27.28 40.03
N GLN A 626 11.29 27.77 41.26
CA GLN A 626 10.85 29.14 41.58
C GLN A 626 12.02 30.10 41.43
N ARG A 627 12.45 30.37 40.21
CA ARG A 627 13.26 31.55 39.93
C ARG A 627 12.50 32.48 38.99
N ALA A 628 12.76 33.77 39.07
CA ALA A 628 12.23 34.73 38.13
C ALA A 628 12.72 34.38 36.69
N ALA A 629 11.80 34.38 35.73
CA ALA A 629 12.14 34.17 34.32
C ALA A 629 13.05 35.31 33.84
N LYS A 630 14.00 34.96 32.96
CA LYS A 630 14.95 35.90 32.37
C LYS A 630 14.90 35.74 30.83
N VAL A 631 15.24 36.82 30.14
CA VAL A 631 15.44 36.78 28.69
C VAL A 631 16.54 35.76 28.39
N GLY A 632 16.26 34.82 27.46
CA GLY A 632 17.15 33.72 27.11
C GLY A 632 16.83 32.40 27.81
N ASP A 633 15.84 32.34 28.72
CA ASP A 633 15.42 31.08 29.34
C ASP A 633 14.57 30.24 28.35
N ASP A 634 14.85 28.94 28.35
CA ASP A 634 14.03 27.97 27.63
C ASP A 634 12.75 27.67 28.42
N ILE A 635 11.65 27.68 27.69
CA ILE A 635 10.30 27.51 28.24
C ILE A 635 9.52 26.42 27.47
N ILE A 636 8.49 25.88 28.12
CA ILE A 636 7.43 25.09 27.48
C ILE A 636 6.14 25.87 27.65
N VAL A 637 5.46 26.16 26.52
CA VAL A 637 4.14 26.82 26.53
C VAL A 637 3.09 25.83 27.01
N THR A 638 2.38 26.14 28.09
CA THR A 638 1.48 25.22 28.79
C THR A 638 0.29 24.82 27.95
N ALA A 639 -0.22 25.71 27.07
CA ALA A 639 -1.36 25.46 26.21
C ALA A 639 -1.08 24.47 25.04
N TYR A 640 0.16 24.39 24.56
CA TYR A 640 0.52 23.63 23.35
C TYR A 640 1.66 22.65 23.54
N GLY A 641 2.30 22.61 24.73
CA GLY A 641 3.42 21.71 25.03
C GLY A 641 4.68 21.96 24.18
N GLN A 642 4.76 23.08 23.44
CA GLN A 642 5.88 23.40 22.56
C GLN A 642 6.99 24.13 23.30
N ARG A 643 8.25 23.80 22.98
CA ARG A 643 9.43 24.50 23.53
C ARG A 643 9.64 25.81 22.77
N GLY A 644 9.99 26.86 23.54
CA GLY A 644 10.39 28.16 23.07
C GLY A 644 11.43 28.78 23.93
N THR A 645 11.94 29.96 23.53
CA THR A 645 12.94 30.75 24.32
C THR A 645 12.38 32.13 24.53
N LEU A 646 12.47 32.66 25.76
CA LEU A 646 12.07 34.02 26.11
C LEU A 646 12.98 35.03 25.45
N THR A 647 12.43 35.92 24.62
CA THR A 647 13.21 36.91 23.87
C THR A 647 13.18 38.30 24.46
N ASN A 648 12.08 38.70 25.10
CA ASN A 648 11.95 40.04 25.68
C ASN A 648 10.85 40.07 26.77
N GLN A 649 10.95 41.02 27.70
CA GLN A 649 9.91 41.29 28.70
C GLN A 649 9.21 42.62 28.34
N LEU A 650 7.91 42.60 28.14
CA LEU A 650 7.11 43.77 27.86
C LEU A 650 6.81 44.61 29.11
N LYS A 651 6.55 45.91 28.93
CA LYS A 651 6.26 46.85 30.02
C LYS A 651 4.98 46.53 30.81
N ASP A 652 4.10 45.70 30.22
CA ASP A 652 2.84 45.25 30.83
C ASP A 652 2.99 43.97 31.65
N GLY A 653 4.24 43.47 31.84
CA GLY A 653 4.55 42.26 32.60
C GLY A 653 4.42 40.95 31.83
N ARG A 654 4.02 40.98 30.56
CA ARG A 654 4.00 39.83 29.67
C ARG A 654 5.39 39.57 29.06
N TRP A 655 5.60 38.37 28.52
CA TRP A 655 6.84 37.93 27.91
C TRP A 655 6.69 37.65 26.43
N GLU A 656 7.60 38.11 25.60
CA GLU A 656 7.73 37.66 24.24
C GLU A 656 8.58 36.38 24.21
N ALA A 657 8.07 35.36 23.54
CA ALA A 657 8.77 34.08 23.36
C ALA A 657 8.82 33.70 21.90
N GLN A 658 9.96 33.15 21.49
CA GLN A 658 10.13 32.52 20.17
C GLN A 658 9.85 31.05 20.32
N VAL A 659 8.75 30.57 19.69
CA VAL A 659 8.33 29.17 19.65
C VAL A 659 8.46 28.67 18.22
N GLY A 660 9.54 27.97 17.90
CA GLY A 660 9.86 27.62 16.51
C GLY A 660 10.08 28.88 15.64
N LEU A 661 9.29 29.04 14.60
CA LEU A 661 9.34 30.21 13.68
C LEU A 661 8.39 31.35 14.09
N ILE A 662 7.58 31.17 15.11
CA ILE A 662 6.53 32.12 15.52
C ILE A 662 6.96 32.87 16.78
N LYS A 663 6.81 34.21 16.78
CA LYS A 663 6.91 35.03 18.00
C LYS A 663 5.52 35.20 18.61
N MET A 664 5.38 34.93 19.90
CA MET A 664 4.13 35.07 20.63
C MET A 664 4.35 35.77 21.98
N THR A 665 3.30 36.42 22.43
CA THR A 665 3.29 37.09 23.73
C THR A 665 2.58 36.19 24.73
N LEU A 666 3.26 35.85 25.85
CA LEU A 666 2.77 34.93 26.87
C LEU A 666 2.66 35.63 28.21
N ALA A 667 1.61 35.33 28.98
CA ALA A 667 1.49 35.72 30.37
C ALA A 667 2.37 34.80 31.24
N LYS A 668 2.64 35.19 32.47
CA LYS A 668 3.59 34.47 33.38
C LYS A 668 3.11 33.08 33.78
N ASP A 669 1.83 32.81 33.67
CA ASP A 669 1.13 31.54 33.97
C ASP A 669 0.97 30.63 32.72
N GLU A 670 1.28 31.14 31.54
CA GLU A 670 1.14 30.40 30.28
C GLU A 670 2.39 29.63 29.83
N PHE A 671 3.48 29.68 30.61
CA PHE A 671 4.70 28.93 30.32
C PHE A 671 5.41 28.43 31.60
N GLU A 672 6.11 27.32 31.45
CA GLU A 672 6.98 26.74 32.48
C GLU A 672 8.46 26.80 32.06
N LEU A 673 9.34 27.14 33.02
CA LEU A 673 10.80 27.19 32.80
C LEU A 673 11.39 25.78 32.72
N VAL A 674 12.16 25.49 31.68
CA VAL A 674 12.89 24.22 31.51
C VAL A 674 14.24 24.31 32.18
N LYS A 675 14.60 23.28 32.98
CA LYS A 675 15.92 23.18 33.60
C LYS A 675 16.98 22.91 32.53
N ALA A 676 17.99 23.79 32.42
CA ALA A 676 19.19 23.47 31.66
C ALA A 676 19.94 22.33 32.36
N GLU A 677 20.03 21.16 31.75
CA GLU A 677 20.92 20.10 32.20
C GLU A 677 22.37 20.60 32.09
N LYS A 678 23.06 20.74 33.23
CA LYS A 678 24.50 20.90 33.22
C LYS A 678 25.12 19.61 32.72
N ALA A 679 25.68 19.68 31.53
CA ALA A 679 26.49 18.60 30.98
C ALA A 679 27.71 18.37 31.92
N GLU A 680 27.75 17.20 32.56
CA GLU A 680 28.98 16.69 33.17
C GLU A 680 29.99 16.41 32.05
N GLN A 681 31.20 16.96 32.19
CA GLN A 681 32.30 16.75 31.26
C GLN A 681 32.77 15.30 31.33
N PRO A 682 32.70 14.51 30.25
CA PRO A 682 33.36 13.21 30.19
C PRO A 682 34.83 13.39 29.84
N LYS A 683 35.67 12.66 30.58
CA LYS A 683 37.11 12.55 30.37
C LYS A 683 37.44 12.15 28.92
N LYS A 684 38.43 12.84 28.34
CA LYS A 684 38.95 12.67 26.97
C LYS A 684 39.27 11.19 26.64
N ARG A 685 38.58 10.63 25.69
CA ARG A 685 39.05 9.58 24.77
C ARG A 685 39.07 10.18 23.37
N GLN A 686 40.23 10.17 22.73
CA GLN A 686 40.42 10.64 21.36
C GLN A 686 39.65 9.73 20.41
N VAL A 687 38.63 10.27 19.73
CA VAL A 687 38.01 9.67 18.58
C VAL A 687 37.92 10.75 17.50
N HIS A 688 38.48 10.47 16.34
CA HIS A 688 38.41 11.36 15.19
C HIS A 688 36.95 11.55 14.77
N THR A 689 36.41 12.73 15.01
CA THR A 689 35.06 13.11 14.56
C THR A 689 35.13 13.89 13.26
N VAL A 690 34.53 13.33 12.23
CA VAL A 690 34.13 14.04 11.04
C VAL A 690 33.06 15.06 11.41
N LYS A 691 33.36 16.34 11.24
CA LYS A 691 32.44 17.44 11.58
C LYS A 691 31.25 17.42 10.61
N ARG A 692 30.04 17.21 11.16
CA ARG A 692 28.79 17.54 10.47
C ARG A 692 28.72 19.05 10.28
N ALA A 693 28.46 19.48 9.05
CA ALA A 693 28.14 20.87 8.73
C ALA A 693 26.81 21.26 9.39
N ASN A 694 26.87 22.09 10.43
CA ASN A 694 25.70 22.79 10.96
C ASN A 694 25.31 23.89 9.99
N VAL A 695 24.07 23.86 9.52
CA VAL A 695 23.44 25.01 8.85
C VAL A 695 23.29 26.11 9.92
N ARG A 696 24.26 26.98 10.01
CA ARG A 696 24.17 28.27 10.74
C ARG A 696 23.75 29.32 9.73
N GLY A 697 22.90 30.26 10.15
CA GLY A 697 22.54 31.45 9.37
C GLY A 697 23.81 32.19 8.85
N PRO A 698 23.65 33.15 7.94
CA PRO A 698 24.76 33.76 7.21
C PRO A 698 25.82 34.29 8.17
N LYS A 699 27.02 33.73 8.11
CA LYS A 699 28.14 34.23 8.91
C LYS A 699 28.64 35.53 8.29
N ALA A 700 28.59 36.59 9.04
CA ALA A 700 29.16 37.88 8.60
C ALA A 700 30.71 37.91 8.77
N ARG A 701 31.37 36.84 9.21
CA ARG A 701 32.80 36.79 9.49
C ARG A 701 33.42 35.44 9.12
N LEU A 702 34.52 35.48 8.37
CA LEU A 702 35.39 34.35 7.97
C LEU A 702 36.73 34.42 8.68
N ASP A 703 37.20 33.30 9.26
CA ASP A 703 38.52 33.21 9.91
C ASP A 703 39.45 32.24 9.14
N LEU A 704 40.50 32.79 8.52
CA LEU A 704 41.47 32.08 7.70
C LEU A 704 42.81 31.84 8.44
N ARG A 705 42.92 32.18 9.70
CA ARG A 705 44.14 32.01 10.46
C ARG A 705 44.53 30.54 10.61
N GLY A 706 45.83 30.24 10.44
CA GLY A 706 46.38 28.89 10.61
C GLY A 706 46.08 27.93 9.44
N LYS A 707 45.50 28.42 8.33
CA LYS A 707 45.23 27.62 7.13
C LYS A 707 46.35 27.70 6.10
N ARG A 708 46.45 26.68 5.25
CA ARG A 708 47.35 26.73 4.09
C ARG A 708 46.74 27.64 3.01
N TYR A 709 47.61 28.22 2.17
CA TYR A 709 47.22 29.21 1.16
C TYR A 709 46.09 28.73 0.25
N GLU A 710 46.21 27.52 -0.30
CA GLU A 710 45.20 26.95 -1.22
C GLU A 710 43.85 26.74 -0.53
N GLU A 711 43.86 26.20 0.68
CA GLU A 711 42.66 25.97 1.50
C GLU A 711 41.97 27.28 1.91
N ALA A 712 42.77 28.30 2.27
CA ALA A 712 42.27 29.62 2.60
C ALA A 712 41.62 30.32 1.41
N MET A 713 42.14 30.17 0.22
CA MET A 713 41.57 30.78 -1.00
C MET A 713 40.28 30.09 -1.41
N LEU A 714 40.16 28.79 -1.27
CA LEU A 714 38.95 28.04 -1.57
C LEU A 714 37.81 28.40 -0.62
N GLU A 715 38.09 28.47 0.69
CA GLU A 715 37.10 28.91 1.66
C GLU A 715 36.70 30.39 1.51
N LEU A 716 37.63 31.23 1.07
CA LEU A 716 37.32 32.62 0.76
C LEU A 716 36.32 32.74 -0.40
N ASP A 717 36.53 31.97 -1.45
CA ASP A 717 35.66 31.94 -2.62
C ASP A 717 34.24 31.50 -2.25
N GLU A 718 34.11 30.34 -1.56
CA GLU A 718 32.83 29.85 -1.05
C GLU A 718 32.12 30.83 -0.09
N PHE A 719 32.89 31.50 0.75
CA PHE A 719 32.34 32.46 1.71
C PHE A 719 31.81 33.71 1.03
N ILE A 720 32.53 34.26 0.04
CA ILE A 720 32.08 35.41 -0.72
C ILE A 720 30.82 35.09 -1.53
N ASP A 721 30.76 33.92 -2.17
CA ASP A 721 29.55 33.48 -2.88
C ASP A 721 28.36 33.31 -1.93
N GLN A 722 28.54 32.73 -0.76
CA GLN A 722 27.49 32.63 0.25
C GLN A 722 27.06 34.00 0.77
N ALA A 723 27.98 34.93 0.95
CA ALA A 723 27.67 36.30 1.42
C ALA A 723 26.82 37.05 0.39
N LEU A 724 27.13 36.90 -0.90
CA LEU A 724 26.39 37.48 -2.00
C LEU A 724 24.98 36.85 -2.15
N LEU A 725 24.87 35.53 -2.07
CA LEU A 725 23.59 34.81 -2.13
C LEU A 725 22.65 35.19 -0.97
N ASN A 726 23.21 35.54 0.18
CA ASN A 726 22.44 35.98 1.36
C ASN A 726 22.27 37.49 1.45
N ASN A 727 22.61 38.25 0.42
CA ASN A 727 22.52 39.74 0.36
C ASN A 727 23.17 40.44 1.55
N LEU A 728 24.35 39.97 2.01
CA LEU A 728 25.06 40.64 3.08
C LEU A 728 25.73 41.89 2.53
N ALA A 729 25.44 43.05 3.11
CA ALA A 729 26.01 44.33 2.67
C ALA A 729 27.52 44.44 3.01
N GLN A 730 27.97 43.77 4.08
CA GLN A 730 29.36 43.83 4.56
C GLN A 730 29.74 42.52 5.26
N VAL A 731 31.02 42.09 5.12
CA VAL A 731 31.60 40.93 5.78
C VAL A 731 33.03 41.19 6.23
N ASP A 732 33.48 40.48 7.28
CA ASP A 732 34.83 40.54 7.85
C ASP A 732 35.63 39.29 7.49
N ILE A 733 36.83 39.44 6.99
CA ILE A 733 37.76 38.36 6.68
C ILE A 733 39.01 38.49 7.57
N VAL A 734 39.18 37.55 8.47
CA VAL A 734 40.29 37.51 9.42
C VAL A 734 41.38 36.58 8.86
N HIS A 735 42.51 37.16 8.44
CA HIS A 735 43.61 36.40 7.88
C HIS A 735 44.89 36.43 8.76
N GLY A 736 44.84 37.21 9.84
CA GLY A 736 46.00 37.38 10.72
C GLY A 736 47.13 38.27 10.14
N ILE A 737 48.16 38.53 10.92
CA ILE A 737 49.31 39.35 10.51
C ILE A 737 50.45 38.48 9.94
N GLY A 738 50.68 37.26 10.47
CA GLY A 738 51.65 36.23 10.05
C GLY A 738 52.70 36.62 9.05
N THR A 739 53.04 35.71 8.14
CA THR A 739 53.98 35.97 7.01
C THR A 739 53.43 36.88 5.91
N GLY A 740 52.13 37.22 5.95
CA GLY A 740 51.43 38.07 5.02
C GLY A 740 50.94 37.36 3.74
N VAL A 741 51.26 36.10 3.51
CA VAL A 741 50.92 35.35 2.28
C VAL A 741 49.41 35.25 2.09
N ILE A 742 48.63 34.90 3.14
CA ILE A 742 47.16 34.82 3.08
C ILE A 742 46.54 36.21 2.89
N ARG A 743 47.04 37.22 3.56
CA ARG A 743 46.63 38.62 3.41
C ARG A 743 46.77 39.11 1.99
N GLU A 744 47.92 38.83 1.35
CA GLU A 744 48.18 39.20 -0.05
C GLU A 744 47.24 38.46 -1.01
N GLY A 745 46.99 37.15 -0.77
CA GLY A 745 46.03 36.36 -1.50
C GLY A 745 44.60 36.93 -1.43
N VAL A 746 44.12 37.23 -0.21
CA VAL A 746 42.81 37.86 0.01
C VAL A 746 42.71 39.20 -0.71
N THR A 747 43.73 40.07 -0.61
CA THR A 747 43.74 41.37 -1.30
C THR A 747 43.69 41.21 -2.81
N LYS A 748 44.45 40.25 -3.37
CA LYS A 748 44.48 39.97 -4.82
C LYS A 748 43.17 39.40 -5.33
N TYR A 749 42.50 38.54 -4.52
CA TYR A 749 41.19 37.99 -4.83
C TYR A 749 40.11 39.08 -4.83
N LEU A 750 40.02 39.89 -3.79
CA LEU A 750 39.02 40.94 -3.64
C LEU A 750 39.15 42.04 -4.75
N ARG A 751 40.38 42.39 -5.20
CA ARG A 751 40.57 43.31 -6.33
C ARG A 751 40.03 42.79 -7.65
N ARG A 752 39.98 41.47 -7.84
CA ARG A 752 39.49 40.84 -9.09
C ARG A 752 37.98 40.59 -9.06
N ASN A 753 37.35 40.58 -7.89
CA ASN A 753 35.94 40.28 -7.75
C ASN A 753 35.10 41.54 -8.07
N LYS A 754 34.31 41.49 -9.14
CA LYS A 754 33.47 42.61 -9.64
C LYS A 754 32.31 42.98 -8.73
N GLN A 755 31.91 42.12 -7.79
CA GLN A 755 30.81 42.34 -6.84
C GLN A 755 31.25 43.09 -5.58
N VAL A 756 32.56 43.21 -5.35
CA VAL A 756 33.12 44.01 -4.24
C VAL A 756 33.09 45.48 -4.61
N LYS A 757 32.44 46.29 -3.75
CA LYS A 757 32.39 47.75 -3.91
C LYS A 757 33.68 48.39 -3.36
N GLU A 758 34.06 48.03 -2.14
CA GLU A 758 35.26 48.52 -1.47
C GLU A 758 35.74 47.51 -0.41
N PHE A 759 36.97 47.49 -0.11
CA PHE A 759 37.58 46.74 0.98
C PHE A 759 38.75 47.47 1.63
N GLY A 760 38.93 47.30 2.90
CA GLY A 760 40.02 47.92 3.69
C GLY A 760 40.33 47.19 4.98
N TYR A 761 41.44 47.55 5.62
CA TYR A 761 41.75 46.95 6.90
C TYR A 761 40.78 47.43 8.00
N ALA A 762 40.46 46.53 8.93
CA ALA A 762 39.63 46.85 10.06
C ALA A 762 40.30 47.89 10.98
N PRO A 763 39.52 48.69 11.73
CA PRO A 763 40.05 49.55 12.79
C PRO A 763 40.87 48.78 13.81
N GLN A 764 41.84 49.44 14.48
CA GLN A 764 42.75 48.76 15.43
C GLN A 764 42.03 47.97 16.54
N ASN A 765 40.87 48.45 17.00
CA ASN A 765 40.03 47.77 17.99
C ASN A 765 39.18 46.59 17.40
N ALA A 766 39.15 46.39 16.09
CA ALA A 766 38.44 45.31 15.40
C ALA A 766 39.32 44.31 14.66
N GLY A 767 40.66 44.30 14.95
CA GLY A 767 41.61 43.36 14.35
C GLY A 767 42.69 43.99 13.49
N GLY A 768 42.61 45.30 13.24
CA GLY A 768 43.66 46.07 12.52
C GLY A 768 44.05 45.48 11.16
N SER A 769 45.38 45.44 10.86
CA SER A 769 45.92 44.88 9.64
C SER A 769 45.82 43.34 9.50
N GLY A 770 45.28 42.66 10.53
CA GLY A 770 45.03 41.22 10.51
C GLY A 770 43.59 40.84 10.06
N CYS A 771 42.71 41.81 9.80
CA CYS A 771 41.33 41.63 9.37
C CYS A 771 41.02 42.61 8.23
N THR A 772 40.35 42.12 7.16
CA THR A 772 39.86 42.91 6.04
C THR A 772 38.36 42.95 6.05
N ILE A 773 37.80 44.17 6.05
CA ILE A 773 36.37 44.40 5.91
C ILE A 773 36.05 44.57 4.41
N VAL A 774 35.03 43.90 3.96
CA VAL A 774 34.61 43.91 2.52
C VAL A 774 33.16 44.38 2.45
N THR A 775 32.90 45.38 1.61
CA THR A 775 31.56 45.90 1.31
C THR A 775 31.18 45.52 -0.11
N PHE A 776 30.02 44.96 -0.31
CA PHE A 776 29.52 44.57 -1.63
C PHE A 776 28.68 45.70 -2.30
N LYS A 777 28.51 45.59 -3.63
CA LYS A 777 27.73 46.54 -4.42
C LYS A 777 26.24 46.51 -4.18
#